data_8ac3c6d9704e2e4b0b82d15ad286c0f6
#
_entry.id   8ac3c6d9704e2e4b0b82d15ad286c0f6
#
_cell.length_a   1.000
_cell.length_b   1.000
_cell.length_c   1.000
_cell.angle_alpha   90.00
_cell.angle_beta   90.00
_cell.angle_gamma   90.00
#
_symmetry.space_group_name_H-M   'P 1'
#
loop_
_entity.id
_entity.type
_entity.pdbx_description
1 polymer ?
#
loop_
_entity_poly.entity_id
_entity_poly.type
_entity_poly.pdbx_seq_one_letter_code
_entity_poly.pdbx_strand_id
1 'polypeptide(L)'
;MLSQDFESRRGADTLFAKAETLFHENQLMPARAAYEDFLRAFSLDLRAAKAVMRLGQMDIKNKSYLSALRHYQYFLEKFSDSTLVYRVQLDMGRCYFELKRYPEAEKLFRQAVQVNPDPMQKWQAFVYLGYIDDQRLELEKAFKKFRQIIDKSPFPEIKQEAIRYIETIVKDKLTKKQLVSLAGTLGSRFPADLILQRLILNYRVERDLGNYQTSLEEFIFRFPDHDMREHYEKLLLRLKTDATRAMRVGVVLPLSGKRALVGQRVLQGIQLAINQLATRDKSRLEMVIKDSGLGREVVQVVEELAQDPNVIGIIGPVLTEEVKAVIPILEKYQLPVFTPTASTPGLAEKSPYIFRNALTKELQARFLARHAINELNLYRFVVIYPTEPYGETMRQVFEEEIRSSGGHIVESIPYDRKQTDFKKQILQIGGIADDRLKARIQRHIKRGTQPPPLNDKGNKSRPLVEGGLYADDKVEALKVALELNYDAIFIPGYYDKVRLIVPQLAFYNIEEILLMGGNGWNSRELVESARNFLKTVLFVDGFYVNSENERTVKFVDMFLSTFGQNPTIHSAQSYDVANIFVKLIREGAFNRLDVLNGLRSLKDFPGVSGDTTILPSGDSNKTLVKLTVKEGEIVEQVLESAETPPAPDEE
;
A
#
# COMPACT_ATOMS: atom_id res chain seq x y z
N MET A 1 11.41 34.23 52.96
CA MET A 1 12.33 33.62 51.98
C MET A 1 12.21 32.09 51.90
N LEU A 2 12.34 31.33 53.00
CA LEU A 2 12.29 29.84 52.93
C LEU A 2 10.96 29.25 52.42
N SER A 3 9.79 29.89 52.72
CA SER A 3 8.48 29.40 52.23
C SER A 3 8.24 29.65 50.72
N GLN A 4 8.69 30.78 50.20
CA GLN A 4 8.58 31.08 48.76
C GLN A 4 9.47 30.19 47.91
N ASP A 5 10.67 29.87 48.40
CA ASP A 5 11.56 28.91 47.74
C ASP A 5 10.98 27.49 47.71
N PHE A 6 10.27 27.08 48.76
CA PHE A 6 9.64 25.77 48.84
C PHE A 6 8.44 25.64 47.90
N GLU A 7 7.58 26.67 47.84
CA GLU A 7 6.44 26.69 46.89
C GLU A 7 6.90 26.77 45.44
N SER A 8 7.94 27.53 45.14
CA SER A 8 8.56 27.60 43.82
C SER A 8 9.13 26.24 43.37
N ARG A 9 9.86 25.54 44.23
CA ARG A 9 10.37 24.19 43.98
C ARG A 9 9.24 23.19 43.73
N ARG A 10 8.20 23.20 44.54
CA ARG A 10 7.02 22.32 44.38
C ARG A 10 6.28 22.58 43.07
N GLY A 11 6.17 23.84 42.65
CA GLY A 11 5.62 24.24 41.35
C GLY A 11 6.47 23.70 40.18
N ALA A 12 7.79 23.82 40.27
CA ALA A 12 8.71 23.30 39.28
C ALA A 12 8.64 21.78 39.19
N ASP A 13 8.58 21.06 40.33
CA ASP A 13 8.45 19.59 40.36
C ASP A 13 7.17 19.11 39.69
N THR A 14 6.05 19.79 39.99
CA THR A 14 4.74 19.43 39.47
C THR A 14 4.67 19.64 37.94
N LEU A 15 5.12 20.79 37.45
CA LEU A 15 5.11 21.10 36.01
C LEU A 15 6.03 20.18 35.22
N PHE A 16 7.24 19.94 35.71
CA PHE A 16 8.17 19.06 35.02
C PHE A 16 7.70 17.62 35.04
N ALA A 17 7.18 17.12 36.17
CA ALA A 17 6.64 15.75 36.23
C ALA A 17 5.46 15.57 35.27
N LYS A 18 4.53 16.57 35.23
CA LYS A 18 3.44 16.55 34.24
C LYS A 18 3.95 16.49 32.80
N ALA A 19 4.96 17.30 32.46
CA ALA A 19 5.53 17.31 31.13
C ALA A 19 6.18 15.95 30.76
N GLU A 20 6.95 15.34 31.68
CA GLU A 20 7.54 14.01 31.48
C GLU A 20 6.46 12.92 31.31
N THR A 21 5.40 12.93 32.14
CA THR A 21 4.28 11.99 32.01
C THR A 21 3.64 12.09 30.62
N LEU A 22 3.26 13.29 30.20
CA LEU A 22 2.67 13.52 28.87
C LEU A 22 3.61 13.10 27.73
N PHE A 23 4.91 13.33 27.89
CA PHE A 23 5.90 12.91 26.90
C PHE A 23 5.99 11.39 26.81
N HIS A 24 5.99 10.67 27.94
CA HIS A 24 6.04 9.20 27.97
C HIS A 24 4.76 8.55 27.44
N GLU A 25 3.60 9.21 27.67
CA GLU A 25 2.31 8.83 27.10
C GLU A 25 2.18 9.18 25.60
N ASN A 26 3.23 9.73 25.00
CA ASN A 26 3.27 10.18 23.61
C ASN A 26 2.25 11.29 23.27
N GLN A 27 1.76 12.03 24.27
CA GLN A 27 0.89 13.20 24.10
C GLN A 27 1.75 14.44 23.77
N LEU A 28 2.30 14.50 22.56
CA LEU A 28 3.37 15.43 22.21
C LEU A 28 2.98 16.91 22.29
N MET A 29 1.76 17.30 21.88
CA MET A 29 1.32 18.70 21.95
C MET A 29 1.12 19.20 23.38
N PRO A 30 0.38 18.49 24.26
CA PRO A 30 0.30 18.84 25.68
C PRO A 30 1.65 18.81 26.40
N ALA A 31 2.52 17.83 26.08
CA ALA A 31 3.87 17.76 26.64
C ALA A 31 4.71 18.99 26.28
N ARG A 32 4.64 19.43 25.00
CA ARG A 32 5.34 20.63 24.52
C ARG A 32 4.91 21.86 25.31
N ALA A 33 3.61 22.12 25.41
CA ALA A 33 3.10 23.25 26.18
C ALA A 33 3.58 23.23 27.65
N ALA A 34 3.55 22.05 28.28
CA ALA A 34 4.01 21.89 29.65
C ALA A 34 5.53 22.13 29.82
N TYR A 35 6.38 21.70 28.86
CA TYR A 35 7.81 22.02 28.90
C TYR A 35 8.10 23.50 28.62
N GLU A 36 7.36 24.12 27.71
CA GLU A 36 7.50 25.56 27.42
C GLU A 36 7.07 26.41 28.63
N ASP A 37 5.98 26.04 29.29
CA ASP A 37 5.52 26.68 30.54
C ASP A 37 6.56 26.51 31.66
N PHE A 38 7.11 25.31 31.81
CA PHE A 38 8.20 25.03 32.74
C PHE A 38 9.42 25.91 32.48
N LEU A 39 9.88 25.96 31.21
CA LEU A 39 11.05 26.78 30.86
C LEU A 39 10.82 28.28 31.03
N ARG A 40 9.58 28.75 30.81
CA ARG A 40 9.18 30.16 31.04
C ARG A 40 9.21 30.54 32.50
N ALA A 41 8.71 29.65 33.36
CA ALA A 41 8.62 29.90 34.81
C ALA A 41 9.93 29.57 35.56
N PHE A 42 10.71 28.59 35.09
CA PHE A 42 11.84 28.00 35.83
C PHE A 42 13.09 27.80 34.95
N SER A 43 13.47 28.83 34.19
CA SER A 43 14.61 28.76 33.22
C SER A 43 15.97 28.45 33.87
N LEU A 44 16.14 28.70 35.16
CA LEU A 44 17.37 28.41 35.92
C LEU A 44 17.32 27.08 36.70
N ASP A 45 16.25 26.34 36.62
CA ASP A 45 16.13 25.00 37.22
C ASP A 45 17.09 24.01 36.56
N LEU A 46 17.67 23.11 37.36
CA LEU A 46 18.61 22.08 36.89
C LEU A 46 18.01 21.18 35.78
N ARG A 47 16.66 21.07 35.73
CA ARG A 47 15.93 20.29 34.72
C ARG A 47 15.66 21.06 33.44
N ALA A 48 15.96 22.37 33.37
CA ALA A 48 15.77 23.18 32.17
C ALA A 48 16.55 22.59 30.98
N ALA A 49 17.75 22.13 31.20
CA ALA A 49 18.53 21.42 30.18
C ALA A 49 17.76 20.21 29.62
N LYS A 50 17.17 19.38 30.47
CA LYS A 50 16.38 18.22 30.05
C LYS A 50 15.09 18.62 29.33
N ALA A 51 14.43 19.68 29.77
CA ALA A 51 13.23 20.20 29.11
C ALA A 51 13.51 20.66 27.67
N VAL A 52 14.60 21.44 27.46
CA VAL A 52 15.03 21.86 26.11
C VAL A 52 15.37 20.65 25.22
N MET A 53 16.09 19.67 25.76
CA MET A 53 16.39 18.43 25.03
C MET A 53 15.10 17.70 24.63
N ARG A 54 14.09 17.62 25.52
CA ARG A 54 12.80 16.99 25.22
C ARG A 54 12.04 17.70 24.11
N LEU A 55 12.05 19.05 24.07
CA LEU A 55 11.47 19.82 22.97
C LEU A 55 12.10 19.45 21.63
N GLY A 56 13.43 19.36 21.58
CA GLY A 56 14.13 18.88 20.38
C GLY A 56 13.76 17.45 20.00
N GLN A 57 13.61 16.54 20.97
CA GLN A 57 13.20 15.15 20.71
C GLN A 57 11.76 15.06 20.18
N MET A 58 10.86 15.92 20.67
CA MET A 58 9.50 16.00 20.11
C MET A 58 9.50 16.52 18.67
N ASP A 59 10.36 17.50 18.37
CA ASP A 59 10.52 17.98 17.00
C ASP A 59 11.06 16.87 16.06
N ILE A 60 11.99 16.02 16.54
CA ILE A 60 12.43 14.84 15.77
C ILE A 60 11.26 13.88 15.51
N LYS A 61 10.45 13.58 16.54
CA LYS A 61 9.26 12.72 16.38
C LYS A 61 8.29 13.28 15.33
N ASN A 62 8.13 14.61 15.28
CA ASN A 62 7.31 15.31 14.30
C ASN A 62 8.03 15.58 12.96
N LYS A 63 9.23 15.02 12.75
CA LYS A 63 10.06 15.25 11.56
C LYS A 63 10.44 16.71 11.30
N SER A 64 10.33 17.58 12.31
CA SER A 64 10.66 19.00 12.25
C SER A 64 12.13 19.23 12.58
N TYR A 65 13.04 18.65 11.78
CA TYR A 65 14.47 18.57 12.09
C TYR A 65 15.16 19.93 12.22
N LEU A 66 14.75 20.94 11.45
CA LEU A 66 15.29 22.29 11.59
C LEU A 66 14.91 22.94 12.92
N SER A 67 13.69 22.69 13.41
CA SER A 67 13.25 23.16 14.72
C SER A 67 14.01 22.45 15.85
N ALA A 68 14.19 21.12 15.73
CA ALA A 68 15.01 20.35 16.66
C ALA A 68 16.44 20.90 16.76
N LEU A 69 17.07 21.22 15.63
CA LEU A 69 18.41 21.81 15.60
C LEU A 69 18.46 23.16 16.33
N ARG A 70 17.45 24.01 16.19
CA ARG A 70 17.37 25.28 16.96
C ARG A 70 17.34 25.06 18.47
N HIS A 71 16.50 24.10 18.94
CA HIS A 71 16.48 23.75 20.37
C HIS A 71 17.81 23.20 20.86
N TYR A 72 18.46 22.37 20.06
CA TYR A 72 19.73 21.78 20.42
C TYR A 72 20.90 22.80 20.38
N GLN A 73 20.89 23.73 19.44
CA GLN A 73 21.83 24.85 19.42
C GLN A 73 21.67 25.72 20.67
N TYR A 74 20.44 26.10 21.01
CA TYR A 74 20.13 26.79 22.26
C TYR A 74 20.59 26.00 23.49
N PHE A 75 20.41 24.66 23.49
CA PHE A 75 20.93 23.79 24.55
C PHE A 75 22.44 23.90 24.69
N LEU A 76 23.18 23.81 23.61
CA LEU A 76 24.66 23.88 23.64
C LEU A 76 25.19 25.24 24.08
N GLU A 77 24.46 26.32 23.77
CA GLU A 77 24.81 27.68 24.22
C GLU A 77 24.56 27.89 25.72
N LYS A 78 23.49 27.34 26.28
CA LYS A 78 23.07 27.59 27.65
C LYS A 78 23.45 26.51 28.64
N PHE A 79 23.68 25.29 28.22
CA PHE A 79 23.85 24.10 29.05
C PHE A 79 25.08 23.27 28.65
N SER A 80 26.16 23.90 28.20
CA SER A 80 27.38 23.23 27.71
C SER A 80 27.98 22.25 28.71
N ASP A 81 27.82 22.51 30.01
CA ASP A 81 28.39 21.68 31.09
C ASP A 81 27.47 20.52 31.51
N SER A 82 26.30 20.42 30.90
CA SER A 82 25.34 19.34 31.18
C SER A 82 25.82 18.00 30.65
N THR A 83 25.64 16.95 31.44
CA THR A 83 25.88 15.57 31.02
C THR A 83 25.06 15.14 29.81
N LEU A 84 23.97 15.86 29.51
CA LEU A 84 23.09 15.61 28.36
C LEU A 84 23.67 16.10 27.03
N VAL A 85 24.79 16.85 27.04
CA VAL A 85 25.46 17.35 25.83
C VAL A 85 25.73 16.24 24.82
N TYR A 86 26.21 15.11 25.27
CA TYR A 86 26.51 13.98 24.37
C TYR A 86 25.25 13.42 23.68
N ARG A 87 24.14 13.36 24.42
CA ARG A 87 22.85 12.95 23.85
C ARG A 87 22.31 13.96 22.86
N VAL A 88 22.40 15.24 23.17
CA VAL A 88 22.01 16.33 22.27
C VAL A 88 22.83 16.31 20.98
N GLN A 89 24.16 16.16 21.08
CA GLN A 89 25.02 16.06 19.90
C GLN A 89 24.68 14.85 19.02
N LEU A 90 24.33 13.71 19.62
CA LEU A 90 23.88 12.53 18.90
C LEU A 90 22.56 12.81 18.16
N ASP A 91 21.59 13.40 18.85
CA ASP A 91 20.29 13.75 18.27
C ASP A 91 20.43 14.85 17.17
N MET A 92 21.35 15.81 17.31
CA MET A 92 21.73 16.75 16.25
C MET A 92 22.29 16.04 15.01
N GLY A 93 23.19 15.07 15.23
CA GLY A 93 23.70 14.24 14.15
C GLY A 93 22.59 13.55 13.37
N ARG A 94 21.60 13.02 14.08
CA ARG A 94 20.38 12.42 13.47
C ARG A 94 19.59 13.44 12.65
N CYS A 95 19.38 14.65 13.18
CA CYS A 95 18.71 15.72 12.44
C CYS A 95 19.45 16.09 11.14
N TYR A 96 20.77 16.23 11.20
CA TYR A 96 21.56 16.49 10.00
C TYR A 96 21.51 15.33 8.99
N PHE A 97 21.50 14.09 9.47
CA PHE A 97 21.34 12.91 8.62
C PHE A 97 20.01 12.94 7.87
N GLU A 98 18.91 13.17 8.57
CA GLU A 98 17.55 13.24 7.98
C GLU A 98 17.42 14.40 6.99
N LEU A 99 18.10 15.52 7.25
CA LEU A 99 18.21 16.67 6.33
C LEU A 99 19.20 16.42 5.17
N LYS A 100 19.76 15.21 5.04
CA LYS A 100 20.78 14.84 4.04
C LYS A 100 22.08 15.66 4.12
N ARG A 101 22.32 16.33 5.24
CA ARG A 101 23.55 17.07 5.53
C ARG A 101 24.59 16.11 6.11
N TYR A 102 25.06 15.17 5.29
CA TYR A 102 25.90 14.06 5.72
C TYR A 102 27.28 14.48 6.27
N PRO A 103 27.95 15.54 5.77
CA PRO A 103 29.23 15.96 6.35
C PRO A 103 29.12 16.42 7.81
N GLU A 104 28.08 17.18 8.15
CA GLU A 104 27.82 17.65 9.51
C GLU A 104 27.39 16.51 10.42
N ALA A 105 26.53 15.63 9.92
CA ALA A 105 26.11 14.41 10.64
C ALA A 105 27.33 13.52 10.96
N GLU A 106 28.18 13.26 9.96
CA GLU A 106 29.37 12.43 10.12
C GLU A 106 30.33 12.99 11.17
N LYS A 107 30.56 14.31 11.17
CA LYS A 107 31.40 14.96 12.18
C LYS A 107 30.93 14.67 13.60
N LEU A 108 29.63 14.85 13.86
CA LEU A 108 29.03 14.62 15.18
C LEU A 108 29.05 13.14 15.56
N PHE A 109 28.76 12.23 14.64
CA PHE A 109 28.78 10.79 14.94
C PHE A 109 30.24 10.28 15.17
N ARG A 110 31.21 10.75 14.42
CA ARG A 110 32.63 10.40 14.67
C ARG A 110 33.08 10.90 16.05
N GLN A 111 32.71 12.11 16.42
CA GLN A 111 32.95 12.64 17.75
C GLN A 111 32.26 11.79 18.84
N ALA A 112 30.98 11.44 18.64
CA ALA A 112 30.26 10.60 19.59
C ALA A 112 30.89 9.22 19.78
N VAL A 113 31.40 8.58 18.73
CA VAL A 113 32.12 7.29 18.84
C VAL A 113 33.38 7.41 19.68
N GLN A 114 34.09 8.55 19.59
CA GLN A 114 35.35 8.75 20.30
C GLN A 114 35.15 9.12 21.78
N VAL A 115 34.31 10.13 22.06
CA VAL A 115 34.31 10.80 23.38
C VAL A 115 33.02 10.60 24.19
N ASN A 116 31.93 10.08 23.63
CA ASN A 116 30.69 9.89 24.38
C ASN A 116 30.90 8.88 25.52
N PRO A 117 30.56 9.20 26.77
CA PRO A 117 30.77 8.27 27.89
C PRO A 117 29.79 7.08 27.88
N ASP A 118 28.64 7.21 27.19
CA ASP A 118 27.60 6.18 27.11
C ASP A 118 27.93 5.19 25.99
N PRO A 119 28.24 3.92 26.28
CA PRO A 119 28.57 2.91 25.27
C PRO A 119 27.42 2.66 24.28
N MET A 120 26.16 2.74 24.72
CA MET A 120 24.98 2.57 23.86
C MET A 120 24.93 3.66 22.79
N GLN A 121 25.14 4.91 23.20
CA GLN A 121 25.15 6.05 22.28
C GLN A 121 26.33 6.00 21.30
N LYS A 122 27.50 5.46 21.72
CA LYS A 122 28.63 5.21 20.79
C LYS A 122 28.21 4.27 19.67
N TRP A 123 27.57 3.16 20.00
CA TRP A 123 27.13 2.19 19.00
C TRP A 123 26.02 2.75 18.11
N GLN A 124 25.08 3.52 18.67
CA GLN A 124 24.07 4.23 17.87
C GLN A 124 24.73 5.18 16.85
N ALA A 125 25.73 5.96 17.27
CA ALA A 125 26.48 6.81 16.35
C ALA A 125 27.22 6.01 15.27
N PHE A 126 27.78 4.84 15.63
CA PHE A 126 28.47 3.97 14.69
C PHE A 126 27.51 3.36 13.64
N VAL A 127 26.26 3.06 14.01
CA VAL A 127 25.20 2.66 13.08
C VAL A 127 24.95 3.76 12.05
N TYR A 128 24.79 5.02 12.49
CA TYR A 128 24.58 6.14 11.58
C TYR A 128 25.77 6.40 10.63
N LEU A 129 27.00 6.15 11.09
CA LEU A 129 28.15 6.19 10.19
C LEU A 129 28.06 5.13 9.09
N GLY A 130 27.50 3.96 9.38
CA GLY A 130 27.19 2.95 8.38
C GLY A 130 26.14 3.41 7.39
N TYR A 131 25.06 4.03 7.88
CA TYR A 131 24.01 4.59 7.00
C TYR A 131 24.54 5.74 6.12
N ILE A 132 25.45 6.56 6.60
CA ILE A 132 26.09 7.62 5.79
C ILE A 132 26.89 7.01 4.63
N ASP A 133 27.65 5.94 4.89
CA ASP A 133 28.38 5.25 3.82
C ASP A 133 27.41 4.68 2.77
N ASP A 134 26.28 4.14 3.19
CA ASP A 134 25.23 3.66 2.26
C ASP A 134 24.65 4.79 1.41
N GLN A 135 24.32 5.93 2.02
CA GLN A 135 23.80 7.09 1.29
C GLN A 135 24.80 7.68 0.28
N ARG A 136 26.09 7.43 0.50
CA ARG A 136 27.18 7.76 -0.44
C ARG A 136 27.44 6.65 -1.47
N LEU A 137 26.65 5.58 -1.46
CA LEU A 137 26.83 4.40 -2.29
C LEU A 137 28.17 3.64 -2.02
N GLU A 138 28.77 3.85 -0.86
CA GLU A 138 29.98 3.16 -0.40
C GLU A 138 29.61 1.84 0.32
N LEU A 139 28.86 0.98 -0.38
CA LEU A 139 28.21 -0.21 0.20
C LEU A 139 29.18 -1.17 0.92
N GLU A 140 30.41 -1.30 0.43
CA GLU A 140 31.41 -2.16 1.11
C GLU A 140 31.86 -1.58 2.45
N LYS A 141 31.95 -0.25 2.57
CA LYS A 141 32.27 0.40 3.84
C LYS A 141 31.10 0.27 4.81
N ALA A 142 29.88 0.49 4.32
CA ALA A 142 28.66 0.30 5.11
C ALA A 142 28.60 -1.15 5.63
N PHE A 143 28.73 -2.13 4.75
CA PHE A 143 28.75 -3.55 5.09
C PHE A 143 29.80 -3.88 6.18
N LYS A 144 31.04 -3.41 6.03
CA LYS A 144 32.11 -3.62 7.02
C LYS A 144 31.76 -3.05 8.39
N LYS A 145 31.15 -1.85 8.45
CA LYS A 145 30.72 -1.23 9.71
C LYS A 145 29.59 -2.04 10.37
N PHE A 146 28.55 -2.40 9.62
CA PHE A 146 27.45 -3.19 10.17
C PHE A 146 27.92 -4.60 10.61
N ARG A 147 28.84 -5.20 9.89
CA ARG A 147 29.48 -6.44 10.31
C ARG A 147 30.23 -6.28 11.64
N GLN A 148 31.01 -5.20 11.78
CA GLN A 148 31.70 -4.89 13.02
C GLN A 148 30.73 -4.69 14.19
N ILE A 149 29.56 -4.10 13.95
CA ILE A 149 28.50 -3.95 14.96
C ILE A 149 28.02 -5.33 15.42
N ILE A 150 27.72 -6.22 14.50
CA ILE A 150 27.25 -7.58 14.80
C ILE A 150 28.28 -8.34 15.64
N ASP A 151 29.55 -8.23 15.28
CA ASP A 151 30.62 -8.95 15.95
C ASP A 151 30.96 -8.37 17.34
N LYS A 152 30.90 -7.06 17.52
CA LYS A 152 31.51 -6.40 18.69
C LYS A 152 30.53 -5.65 19.60
N SER A 153 29.32 -5.28 19.14
CA SER A 153 28.38 -4.58 20.01
C SER A 153 27.88 -5.49 21.13
N PRO A 154 27.82 -5.04 22.38
CA PRO A 154 27.21 -5.80 23.46
C PRO A 154 25.67 -5.66 23.49
N PHE A 155 25.07 -4.77 22.69
CA PHE A 155 23.66 -4.41 22.73
C PHE A 155 22.85 -5.20 21.68
N PRO A 156 21.90 -6.06 22.11
CA PRO A 156 21.11 -6.90 21.20
C PRO A 156 20.31 -6.09 20.17
N GLU A 157 19.73 -4.95 20.58
CA GLU A 157 18.92 -4.09 19.70
C GLU A 157 19.76 -3.53 18.54
N ILE A 158 20.96 -3.07 18.85
CA ILE A 158 21.93 -2.53 17.87
C ILE A 158 22.40 -3.63 16.93
N LYS A 159 22.67 -4.84 17.46
CA LYS A 159 22.98 -5.99 16.61
C LYS A 159 21.85 -6.35 15.67
N GLN A 160 20.61 -6.36 16.18
CA GLN A 160 19.46 -6.71 15.39
C GLN A 160 19.18 -5.69 14.28
N GLU A 161 19.41 -4.41 14.55
CA GLU A 161 19.37 -3.35 13.54
C GLU A 161 20.41 -3.58 12.45
N ALA A 162 21.64 -3.88 12.84
CA ALA A 162 22.73 -4.18 11.90
C ALA A 162 22.46 -5.43 11.06
N ILE A 163 21.89 -6.48 11.65
CA ILE A 163 21.47 -7.70 10.93
C ILE A 163 20.46 -7.35 9.86
N ARG A 164 19.36 -6.69 10.22
CA ARG A 164 18.31 -6.29 9.25
C ARG A 164 18.87 -5.45 8.10
N TYR A 165 19.81 -4.58 8.42
CA TYR A 165 20.43 -3.74 7.41
C TYR A 165 21.34 -4.55 6.46
N ILE A 166 22.14 -5.48 6.99
CA ILE A 166 22.95 -6.39 6.15
C ILE A 166 22.05 -7.29 5.28
N GLU A 167 20.95 -7.81 5.82
CA GLU A 167 19.96 -8.58 5.04
C GLU A 167 19.46 -7.77 3.84
N THR A 168 19.10 -6.49 4.07
CA THR A 168 18.65 -5.58 3.01
C THR A 168 19.74 -5.32 1.98
N ILE A 169 20.97 -4.99 2.42
CA ILE A 169 22.09 -4.76 1.48
C ILE A 169 22.37 -6.00 0.62
N VAL A 170 22.45 -7.16 1.26
CA VAL A 170 22.74 -8.42 0.54
C VAL A 170 21.62 -8.73 -0.45
N LYS A 171 20.37 -8.51 -0.04
CA LYS A 171 19.21 -8.82 -0.88
C LYS A 171 19.08 -7.87 -2.07
N ASP A 172 19.23 -6.56 -1.85
CA ASP A 172 18.71 -5.57 -2.80
C ASP A 172 19.79 -4.67 -3.42
N LYS A 173 20.94 -4.47 -2.76
CA LYS A 173 21.90 -3.44 -3.17
C LYS A 173 23.24 -3.97 -3.71
N LEU A 174 23.74 -5.09 -3.20
CA LEU A 174 25.05 -5.60 -3.63
C LEU A 174 25.00 -6.16 -5.04
N THR A 175 25.99 -5.80 -5.83
CA THR A 175 26.24 -6.39 -7.15
C THR A 175 26.75 -7.82 -7.01
N LYS A 176 26.55 -8.65 -8.03
CA LYS A 176 27.05 -10.03 -8.08
C LYS A 176 28.57 -10.08 -7.81
N LYS A 177 29.36 -9.16 -8.38
CA LYS A 177 30.82 -9.08 -8.17
C LYS A 177 31.17 -8.86 -6.69
N GLN A 178 30.44 -7.98 -6.00
CA GLN A 178 30.62 -7.73 -4.57
C GLN A 178 30.18 -8.94 -3.73
N LEU A 179 29.08 -9.60 -4.09
CA LEU A 179 28.65 -10.83 -3.41
C LEU A 179 29.69 -11.93 -3.50
N VAL A 180 30.28 -12.17 -4.68
CA VAL A 180 31.35 -13.15 -4.87
C VAL A 180 32.58 -12.82 -4.03
N SER A 181 33.02 -11.57 -4.02
CA SER A 181 34.14 -11.11 -3.20
C SER A 181 33.90 -11.34 -1.71
N LEU A 182 32.71 -11.03 -1.22
CA LEU A 182 32.35 -11.21 0.18
C LEU A 182 32.19 -12.68 0.58
N ALA A 183 31.61 -13.51 -0.27
CA ALA A 183 31.45 -14.95 -0.02
C ALA A 183 32.80 -15.63 0.25
N GLY A 184 33.86 -15.24 -0.48
CA GLY A 184 35.20 -15.78 -0.31
C GLY A 184 35.87 -15.39 1.02
N THR A 185 35.46 -14.28 1.65
CA THR A 185 36.14 -13.75 2.85
C THR A 185 35.45 -14.11 4.17
N LEU A 186 34.18 -14.48 4.15
CA LEU A 186 33.35 -14.63 5.35
C LEU A 186 33.42 -16.03 5.98
N GLY A 187 33.83 -17.06 5.25
CA GLY A 187 33.67 -18.46 5.70
C GLY A 187 32.23 -18.80 5.99
N SER A 188 31.94 -19.44 7.13
CA SER A 188 30.56 -19.75 7.56
C SER A 188 29.94 -18.69 8.48
N ARG A 189 30.56 -17.52 8.62
CA ARG A 189 30.03 -16.44 9.47
C ARG A 189 28.92 -15.67 8.74
N PHE A 190 27.87 -15.33 9.49
CA PHE A 190 26.81 -14.43 8.98
C PHE A 190 27.40 -13.19 8.30
N PRO A 191 26.92 -12.77 7.14
CA PRO A 191 25.77 -13.26 6.36
C PRO A 191 26.20 -14.13 5.16
N ALA A 192 27.19 -15.01 5.31
CA ALA A 192 27.68 -15.83 4.20
C ALA A 192 26.58 -16.76 3.63
N ASP A 193 25.68 -17.23 4.48
CA ASP A 193 24.48 -17.98 4.11
C ASP A 193 23.58 -17.19 3.16
N LEU A 194 23.24 -15.96 3.50
CA LEU A 194 22.41 -15.07 2.67
C LEU A 194 23.10 -14.70 1.34
N ILE A 195 24.41 -14.45 1.40
CA ILE A 195 25.21 -14.14 0.21
C ILE A 195 25.21 -15.33 -0.77
N LEU A 196 25.46 -16.53 -0.26
CA LEU A 196 25.42 -17.73 -1.11
C LEU A 196 24.01 -18.00 -1.65
N GLN A 197 22.97 -17.82 -0.84
CA GLN A 197 21.59 -17.92 -1.32
C GLN A 197 21.33 -16.94 -2.48
N ARG A 198 21.79 -15.70 -2.37
CA ARG A 198 21.65 -14.70 -3.42
C ARG A 198 22.48 -15.04 -4.68
N LEU A 199 23.69 -15.58 -4.52
CA LEU A 199 24.53 -16.03 -5.62
C LEU A 199 23.91 -17.26 -6.34
N ILE A 200 23.41 -18.23 -5.60
CA ILE A 200 22.67 -19.37 -6.12
C ILE A 200 21.52 -18.88 -7.00
N LEU A 201 20.75 -17.90 -6.51
CA LEU A 201 19.64 -17.32 -7.26
C LEU A 201 20.12 -16.62 -8.54
N ASN A 202 21.16 -15.77 -8.47
CA ASN A 202 21.71 -15.04 -9.57
C ASN A 202 22.25 -15.98 -10.67
N TYR A 203 23.07 -16.96 -10.31
CA TYR A 203 23.64 -17.92 -11.28
C TYR A 203 22.57 -18.79 -11.94
N ARG A 204 21.52 -19.12 -11.19
CA ARG A 204 20.37 -19.82 -11.73
C ARG A 204 19.62 -18.99 -12.78
N VAL A 205 19.34 -17.72 -12.49
CA VAL A 205 18.67 -16.79 -13.42
C VAL A 205 19.53 -16.57 -14.69
N GLU A 206 20.82 -16.41 -14.51
CA GLU A 206 21.77 -16.21 -15.60
C GLU A 206 22.07 -17.51 -16.37
N ARG A 207 21.60 -18.67 -15.90
CA ARG A 207 21.91 -20.01 -16.45
C ARG A 207 23.39 -20.35 -16.44
N ASP A 208 24.13 -19.78 -15.55
CA ASP A 208 25.52 -20.18 -15.31
C ASP A 208 25.52 -21.44 -14.43
N LEU A 209 25.27 -22.59 -15.11
CA LEU A 209 25.10 -23.88 -14.44
C LEU A 209 26.33 -24.32 -13.66
N GLY A 210 27.54 -23.94 -14.10
CA GLY A 210 28.79 -24.24 -13.39
C GLY A 210 28.89 -23.55 -12.05
N ASN A 211 28.73 -22.22 -12.02
CA ASN A 211 28.76 -21.45 -10.80
C ASN A 211 27.52 -21.71 -9.93
N TYR A 212 26.36 -22.00 -10.55
CA TYR A 212 25.17 -22.42 -9.82
C TYR A 212 25.40 -23.72 -9.04
N GLN A 213 25.94 -24.75 -9.68
CA GLN A 213 26.28 -26.01 -9.05
C GLN A 213 27.31 -25.82 -7.91
N THR A 214 28.39 -25.09 -8.20
CA THR A 214 29.44 -24.81 -7.23
C THR A 214 28.89 -24.08 -5.99
N SER A 215 28.02 -23.09 -6.19
CA SER A 215 27.41 -22.34 -5.08
C SER A 215 26.46 -23.19 -4.25
N LEU A 216 25.73 -24.12 -4.87
CA LEU A 216 24.90 -25.11 -4.14
C LEU A 216 25.78 -26.05 -3.28
N GLU A 217 26.83 -26.62 -3.86
CA GLU A 217 27.76 -27.50 -3.18
C GLU A 217 28.45 -26.75 -2.00
N GLU A 218 28.85 -25.52 -2.22
CA GLU A 218 29.47 -24.66 -1.21
C GLU A 218 28.51 -24.33 -0.07
N PHE A 219 27.25 -24.01 -0.36
CA PHE A 219 26.24 -23.75 0.68
C PHE A 219 25.99 -25.01 1.53
N ILE A 220 25.75 -26.14 0.91
CA ILE A 220 25.50 -27.42 1.58
C ILE A 220 26.69 -27.78 2.51
N PHE A 221 27.90 -27.58 2.03
CA PHE A 221 29.12 -27.86 2.79
C PHE A 221 29.32 -26.92 3.98
N ARG A 222 29.13 -25.61 3.76
CA ARG A 222 29.38 -24.58 4.78
C ARG A 222 28.31 -24.50 5.85
N PHE A 223 27.08 -24.88 5.55
CA PHE A 223 25.91 -24.71 6.43
C PHE A 223 25.14 -26.02 6.62
N PRO A 224 25.75 -27.02 7.28
CA PRO A 224 25.18 -28.36 7.42
C PRO A 224 23.87 -28.41 8.22
N ASP A 225 23.66 -27.44 9.13
CA ASP A 225 22.46 -27.39 10.00
C ASP A 225 21.47 -26.31 9.58
N HIS A 226 21.62 -25.72 8.39
CA HIS A 226 20.73 -24.65 7.92
C HIS A 226 19.42 -25.20 7.36
N ASP A 227 18.29 -24.56 7.66
CA ASP A 227 16.94 -24.98 7.25
C ASP A 227 16.80 -25.19 5.73
N MET A 228 17.54 -24.41 4.93
CA MET A 228 17.53 -24.51 3.47
C MET A 228 18.41 -25.63 2.91
N ARG A 229 19.16 -26.35 3.72
CA ARG A 229 20.11 -27.39 3.27
C ARG A 229 19.41 -28.47 2.43
N GLU A 230 18.38 -29.10 2.99
CA GLU A 230 17.63 -30.16 2.30
C GLU A 230 17.07 -29.68 0.95
N HIS A 231 16.62 -28.44 0.91
CA HIS A 231 16.14 -27.82 -0.31
C HIS A 231 17.26 -27.73 -1.37
N TYR A 232 18.45 -27.28 -0.98
CA TYR A 232 19.58 -27.16 -1.92
C TYR A 232 20.19 -28.50 -2.30
N GLU A 233 20.15 -29.50 -1.44
CA GLU A 233 20.52 -30.89 -1.79
C GLU A 233 19.59 -31.45 -2.86
N LYS A 234 18.28 -31.24 -2.74
CA LYS A 234 17.30 -31.62 -3.78
C LYS A 234 17.54 -30.89 -5.09
N LEU A 235 17.95 -29.61 -5.02
CA LEU A 235 18.34 -28.83 -6.20
C LEU A 235 19.56 -29.39 -6.89
N LEU A 236 20.61 -29.66 -6.14
CA LEU A 236 21.85 -30.22 -6.65
C LEU A 236 21.64 -31.59 -7.27
N LEU A 237 20.84 -32.45 -6.63
CA LEU A 237 20.49 -33.75 -7.18
C LEU A 237 19.75 -33.60 -8.51
N ARG A 238 18.79 -32.68 -8.61
CA ARG A 238 18.07 -32.41 -9.85
C ARG A 238 18.97 -31.83 -10.95
N LEU A 239 19.87 -30.92 -10.58
CA LEU A 239 20.85 -30.40 -11.56
C LEU A 239 21.68 -31.49 -12.16
N LYS A 240 22.05 -32.51 -11.35
CA LYS A 240 22.82 -33.68 -11.77
C LYS A 240 22.00 -34.69 -12.60
N THR A 241 20.67 -34.73 -12.35
CA THR A 241 19.76 -35.70 -13.00
C THR A 241 18.94 -35.15 -14.16
N ASP A 242 18.62 -33.86 -14.18
CA ASP A 242 17.60 -33.30 -15.10
C ASP A 242 18.04 -32.00 -15.83
N ALA A 243 19.19 -31.94 -16.41
CA ALA A 243 19.62 -30.76 -17.19
C ALA A 243 18.70 -30.38 -18.38
N THR A 244 17.57 -31.05 -18.56
CA THR A 244 16.73 -30.96 -19.78
C THR A 244 15.23 -30.80 -19.58
N ARG A 245 14.68 -30.84 -18.35
CA ARG A 245 13.22 -30.81 -18.16
C ARG A 245 12.64 -29.39 -18.19
N ALA A 246 11.68 -29.14 -19.08
CA ALA A 246 10.93 -27.88 -19.12
C ALA A 246 9.98 -27.76 -17.90
N MET A 247 10.02 -26.62 -17.22
CA MET A 247 9.00 -26.27 -16.21
C MET A 247 7.67 -26.00 -16.90
N ARG A 248 6.57 -26.47 -16.30
CA ARG A 248 5.23 -26.31 -16.84
C ARG A 248 4.36 -25.49 -15.92
N VAL A 249 3.61 -24.57 -16.50
CA VAL A 249 2.50 -23.89 -15.81
C VAL A 249 1.20 -24.32 -16.48
N GLY A 250 0.32 -24.93 -15.70
CA GLY A 250 -1.02 -25.26 -16.16
C GLY A 250 -1.84 -23.97 -16.38
N VAL A 251 -2.65 -23.95 -17.42
CA VAL A 251 -3.59 -22.86 -17.70
C VAL A 251 -4.97 -23.47 -17.89
N VAL A 252 -5.86 -23.25 -16.93
CA VAL A 252 -7.21 -23.86 -16.91
C VAL A 252 -8.26 -22.77 -17.11
N LEU A 253 -8.87 -22.77 -18.28
CA LEU A 253 -9.79 -21.69 -18.73
C LEU A 253 -11.00 -22.27 -19.43
N PRO A 254 -12.19 -21.63 -19.32
CA PRO A 254 -13.37 -21.98 -20.11
C PRO A 254 -13.22 -21.43 -21.54
N LEU A 255 -12.55 -22.19 -22.42
CA LEU A 255 -12.31 -21.77 -23.81
C LEU A 255 -13.47 -22.14 -24.74
N SER A 256 -14.42 -22.94 -24.26
CA SER A 256 -15.65 -23.31 -24.96
C SER A 256 -16.90 -22.99 -24.13
N GLY A 257 -18.08 -23.02 -24.77
CA GLY A 257 -19.37 -22.77 -24.12
C GLY A 257 -19.68 -21.30 -23.84
N LYS A 258 -20.63 -21.06 -22.97
CA LYS A 258 -21.19 -19.71 -22.67
C LYS A 258 -20.17 -18.70 -22.14
N ARG A 259 -19.07 -19.17 -21.59
CA ARG A 259 -18.03 -18.33 -20.95
C ARG A 259 -16.74 -18.26 -21.76
N ALA A 260 -16.73 -18.79 -22.99
CA ALA A 260 -15.54 -18.82 -23.86
C ALA A 260 -14.90 -17.45 -24.06
N LEU A 261 -15.70 -16.39 -24.17
CA LEU A 261 -15.16 -15.03 -24.33
C LEU A 261 -14.31 -14.59 -23.13
N VAL A 262 -14.73 -14.93 -21.90
CA VAL A 262 -13.92 -14.63 -20.70
C VAL A 262 -12.63 -15.43 -20.71
N GLY A 263 -12.71 -16.73 -21.00
CA GLY A 263 -11.51 -17.58 -21.13
C GLY A 263 -10.52 -17.08 -22.20
N GLN A 264 -11.02 -16.64 -23.35
CA GLN A 264 -10.19 -16.06 -24.41
C GLN A 264 -9.51 -14.77 -23.99
N ARG A 265 -10.21 -13.86 -23.29
CA ARG A 265 -9.63 -12.61 -22.78
C ARG A 265 -8.52 -12.88 -21.77
N VAL A 266 -8.72 -13.84 -20.89
CA VAL A 266 -7.70 -14.29 -19.93
C VAL A 266 -6.52 -14.92 -20.66
N LEU A 267 -6.76 -15.80 -21.65
CA LEU A 267 -5.71 -16.44 -22.43
C LEU A 267 -4.83 -15.44 -23.19
N GLN A 268 -5.44 -14.40 -23.79
CA GLN A 268 -4.71 -13.34 -24.48
C GLN A 268 -3.73 -12.61 -23.54
N GLY A 269 -4.15 -12.27 -22.33
CA GLY A 269 -3.24 -11.67 -21.34
C GLY A 269 -2.07 -12.57 -20.98
N ILE A 270 -2.31 -13.86 -20.75
CA ILE A 270 -1.27 -14.85 -20.46
C ILE A 270 -0.31 -14.99 -21.65
N GLN A 271 -0.85 -15.15 -22.87
CA GLN A 271 -0.04 -15.29 -24.09
C GLN A 271 0.87 -14.08 -24.30
N LEU A 272 0.37 -12.86 -24.09
CA LEU A 272 1.17 -11.65 -24.22
C LEU A 272 2.36 -11.65 -23.25
N ALA A 273 2.16 -12.01 -22.00
CA ALA A 273 3.22 -12.11 -20.99
C ALA A 273 4.28 -13.14 -21.38
N ILE A 274 3.87 -14.32 -21.86
CA ILE A 274 4.77 -15.41 -22.23
C ILE A 274 5.54 -15.12 -23.52
N ASN A 275 4.89 -14.51 -24.51
CA ASN A 275 5.57 -14.12 -25.74
C ASN A 275 6.75 -13.16 -25.50
N GLN A 276 6.63 -12.27 -24.52
CA GLN A 276 7.72 -11.39 -24.09
C GLN A 276 8.91 -12.18 -23.51
N LEU A 277 8.64 -13.27 -22.81
CA LEU A 277 9.67 -14.15 -22.28
C LEU A 277 10.45 -14.89 -23.36
N ALA A 278 9.72 -15.51 -24.29
CA ALA A 278 10.34 -16.29 -25.37
C ALA A 278 11.37 -15.46 -26.14
N THR A 279 11.15 -14.16 -26.28
CA THR A 279 12.04 -13.23 -26.98
C THR A 279 13.26 -12.81 -26.14
N ARG A 280 13.13 -12.66 -24.84
CA ARG A 280 14.19 -12.13 -23.96
C ARG A 280 15.08 -13.20 -23.33
N ASP A 281 14.51 -14.27 -22.80
CA ASP A 281 15.21 -15.11 -21.83
C ASP A 281 15.45 -16.55 -22.29
N LYS A 282 14.90 -17.00 -23.43
CA LYS A 282 14.99 -18.41 -23.92
C LYS A 282 14.63 -19.42 -22.81
N SER A 283 13.73 -19.06 -21.91
CA SER A 283 13.36 -19.92 -20.77
C SER A 283 12.57 -21.13 -21.26
N ARG A 284 12.78 -22.29 -20.63
CA ARG A 284 12.03 -23.52 -20.93
C ARG A 284 10.71 -23.55 -20.14
N LEU A 285 9.98 -22.43 -20.12
CA LEU A 285 8.64 -22.39 -19.54
C LEU A 285 7.63 -22.82 -20.59
N GLU A 286 6.98 -23.93 -20.36
CA GLU A 286 5.91 -24.46 -21.20
C GLU A 286 4.56 -24.18 -20.51
N MET A 287 3.61 -23.60 -21.28
CA MET A 287 2.22 -23.44 -20.85
C MET A 287 1.39 -24.63 -21.33
N VAL A 288 0.78 -25.35 -20.38
CA VAL A 288 -0.13 -26.44 -20.67
C VAL A 288 -1.55 -25.94 -20.56
N ILE A 289 -2.12 -25.55 -21.72
CA ILE A 289 -3.47 -24.96 -21.77
C ILE A 289 -4.50 -26.10 -21.82
N LYS A 290 -5.50 -25.99 -20.92
CA LYS A 290 -6.62 -26.92 -20.79
C LYS A 290 -7.93 -26.14 -20.79
N ASP A 291 -8.90 -26.65 -21.56
CA ASP A 291 -10.25 -26.12 -21.58
C ASP A 291 -11.09 -26.73 -20.45
N SER A 292 -11.66 -25.89 -19.57
CA SER A 292 -12.62 -26.28 -18.53
C SER A 292 -14.08 -26.07 -18.96
N GLY A 293 -14.31 -25.79 -20.25
CA GLY A 293 -15.65 -25.54 -20.81
C GLY A 293 -16.43 -26.82 -21.10
N LEU A 294 -17.26 -26.77 -22.15
CA LEU A 294 -18.20 -27.84 -22.51
C LEU A 294 -17.57 -29.24 -22.55
N GLY A 295 -18.15 -30.17 -21.77
CA GLY A 295 -17.88 -31.61 -21.85
C GLY A 295 -16.69 -32.10 -21.03
N ARG A 296 -16.02 -31.24 -20.25
CA ARG A 296 -14.97 -31.66 -19.31
C ARG A 296 -15.24 -31.14 -17.90
N GLU A 297 -15.12 -32.01 -16.94
CA GLU A 297 -15.14 -31.60 -15.54
C GLU A 297 -13.78 -30.98 -15.16
N VAL A 298 -13.79 -29.76 -14.63
CA VAL A 298 -12.57 -29.04 -14.21
C VAL A 298 -11.71 -29.86 -13.25
N VAL A 299 -12.33 -30.71 -12.43
CA VAL A 299 -11.68 -31.63 -11.50
C VAL A 299 -10.74 -32.58 -12.23
N GLN A 300 -11.20 -33.22 -13.32
CA GLN A 300 -10.38 -34.12 -14.13
C GLN A 300 -9.23 -33.38 -14.80
N VAL A 301 -9.49 -32.21 -15.33
CA VAL A 301 -8.50 -31.36 -16.02
C VAL A 301 -7.38 -30.96 -15.06
N VAL A 302 -7.72 -30.57 -13.84
CA VAL A 302 -6.72 -30.18 -12.83
C VAL A 302 -6.01 -31.40 -12.26
N GLU A 303 -6.67 -32.56 -12.11
CA GLU A 303 -6.01 -33.80 -11.70
C GLU A 303 -4.95 -34.26 -12.72
N GLU A 304 -5.27 -34.20 -14.04
CA GLU A 304 -4.29 -34.49 -15.10
C GLU A 304 -3.03 -33.61 -14.96
N LEU A 305 -3.21 -32.31 -14.73
CA LEU A 305 -2.10 -31.37 -14.54
C LEU A 305 -1.34 -31.67 -13.24
N ALA A 306 -2.06 -32.01 -12.17
CA ALA A 306 -1.48 -32.28 -10.86
C ALA A 306 -0.62 -33.55 -10.82
N GLN A 307 -0.92 -34.55 -11.67
CA GLN A 307 -0.14 -35.76 -11.82
C GLN A 307 1.21 -35.54 -12.51
N ASP A 308 1.36 -34.47 -13.31
CA ASP A 308 2.65 -34.10 -13.89
C ASP A 308 3.52 -33.35 -12.86
N PRO A 309 4.64 -33.93 -12.40
CA PRO A 309 5.52 -33.29 -11.43
C PRO A 309 6.22 -32.02 -11.97
N ASN A 310 6.22 -31.81 -13.30
CA ASN A 310 6.79 -30.63 -13.92
C ASN A 310 5.82 -29.45 -13.89
N VAL A 311 4.54 -29.67 -13.64
CA VAL A 311 3.55 -28.61 -13.43
C VAL A 311 3.77 -28.02 -12.03
N ILE A 312 4.36 -26.82 -12.00
CA ILE A 312 4.77 -26.12 -10.78
C ILE A 312 3.67 -25.24 -10.20
N GLY A 313 2.63 -24.94 -10.95
CA GLY A 313 1.47 -24.16 -10.55
C GLY A 313 0.46 -24.03 -11.68
N ILE A 314 -0.72 -23.49 -11.37
CA ILE A 314 -1.81 -23.30 -12.33
C ILE A 314 -2.26 -21.84 -12.34
N ILE A 315 -2.44 -21.27 -13.53
CA ILE A 315 -3.18 -20.02 -13.77
C ILE A 315 -4.62 -20.37 -14.09
N GLY A 316 -5.56 -19.86 -13.30
CA GLY A 316 -6.95 -20.30 -13.31
C GLY A 316 -7.23 -21.35 -12.22
N PRO A 317 -8.40 -22.00 -12.19
CA PRO A 317 -9.59 -21.69 -12.98
C PRO A 317 -10.10 -20.26 -12.75
N VAL A 318 -10.92 -19.75 -13.68
CA VAL A 318 -11.39 -18.36 -13.62
C VAL A 318 -12.73 -18.21 -12.90
N LEU A 319 -13.45 -19.32 -12.70
CA LEU A 319 -14.77 -19.31 -12.07
C LEU A 319 -14.66 -19.78 -10.61
N THR A 320 -15.35 -19.09 -9.71
CA THR A 320 -15.34 -19.43 -8.28
C THR A 320 -15.73 -20.88 -7.99
N GLU A 321 -16.77 -21.40 -8.64
CA GLU A 321 -17.23 -22.78 -8.41
C GLU A 321 -16.21 -23.81 -8.92
N GLU A 322 -15.51 -23.52 -10.01
CA GLU A 322 -14.44 -24.36 -10.53
C GLU A 322 -13.25 -24.39 -9.53
N VAL A 323 -12.85 -23.21 -8.99
CA VAL A 323 -11.80 -23.15 -7.97
C VAL A 323 -12.17 -23.93 -6.72
N LYS A 324 -13.42 -23.82 -6.24
CA LYS A 324 -13.91 -24.60 -5.11
C LYS A 324 -13.87 -26.12 -5.37
N ALA A 325 -14.28 -26.54 -6.56
CA ALA A 325 -14.35 -27.96 -6.92
C ALA A 325 -12.98 -28.65 -6.91
N VAL A 326 -11.90 -27.91 -7.20
CA VAL A 326 -10.54 -28.47 -7.31
C VAL A 326 -9.76 -28.46 -5.98
N ILE A 327 -10.27 -27.85 -4.91
CA ILE A 327 -9.58 -27.76 -3.62
C ILE A 327 -8.99 -29.10 -3.15
N PRO A 328 -9.72 -30.23 -3.16
CA PRO A 328 -9.16 -31.52 -2.70
C PRO A 328 -7.93 -31.96 -3.49
N ILE A 329 -7.86 -31.62 -4.78
CA ILE A 329 -6.71 -31.93 -5.65
C ILE A 329 -5.53 -31.04 -5.27
N LEU A 330 -5.78 -29.72 -5.08
CA LEU A 330 -4.74 -28.77 -4.71
C LEU A 330 -4.04 -29.17 -3.42
N GLU A 331 -4.80 -29.62 -2.43
CA GLU A 331 -4.28 -30.11 -1.14
C GLU A 331 -3.53 -31.43 -1.27
N LYS A 332 -4.10 -32.40 -1.97
CA LYS A 332 -3.48 -33.71 -2.22
C LYS A 332 -2.11 -33.59 -2.89
N TYR A 333 -2.00 -32.69 -3.87
CA TYR A 333 -0.78 -32.56 -4.68
C TYR A 333 0.07 -31.33 -4.31
N GLN A 334 -0.32 -30.56 -3.29
CA GLN A 334 0.33 -29.31 -2.87
C GLN A 334 0.56 -28.35 -4.04
N LEU A 335 -0.47 -28.22 -4.90
CA LEU A 335 -0.37 -27.51 -6.16
C LEU A 335 -0.92 -26.08 -6.04
N PRO A 336 -0.10 -25.02 -6.13
CA PRO A 336 -0.56 -23.66 -6.06
C PRO A 336 -1.37 -23.28 -7.31
N VAL A 337 -2.51 -22.65 -7.06
CA VAL A 337 -3.41 -22.09 -8.07
C VAL A 337 -3.46 -20.58 -7.90
N PHE A 338 -3.29 -19.84 -8.97
CA PHE A 338 -3.45 -18.40 -8.99
C PHE A 338 -4.56 -18.00 -9.97
N THR A 339 -5.73 -17.76 -9.43
CA THR A 339 -6.88 -17.34 -10.24
C THR A 339 -6.86 -15.83 -10.49
N PRO A 340 -6.95 -15.38 -11.77
CA PRO A 340 -6.94 -13.96 -12.09
C PRO A 340 -8.28 -13.25 -11.81
N THR A 341 -9.43 -13.98 -11.81
CA THR A 341 -10.75 -13.34 -11.88
C THR A 341 -11.78 -13.82 -10.86
N ALA A 342 -11.54 -14.94 -10.16
CA ALA A 342 -12.49 -15.46 -9.18
C ALA A 342 -12.62 -14.51 -7.98
N SER A 343 -13.77 -13.81 -7.87
CA SER A 343 -13.94 -12.66 -6.97
C SER A 343 -14.81 -12.92 -5.74
N THR A 344 -15.27 -14.17 -5.49
CA THR A 344 -16.11 -14.47 -4.33
C THR A 344 -15.35 -14.30 -3.01
N PRO A 345 -15.93 -13.63 -2.00
CA PRO A 345 -15.30 -13.43 -0.69
C PRO A 345 -14.85 -14.74 -0.02
N GLY A 346 -13.73 -14.70 0.68
CA GLY A 346 -13.20 -15.84 1.45
C GLY A 346 -12.79 -17.06 0.62
N LEU A 347 -12.65 -16.92 -0.71
CA LEU A 347 -12.26 -18.04 -1.57
C LEU A 347 -10.83 -18.51 -1.31
N ALA A 348 -9.89 -17.58 -1.17
CA ALA A 348 -8.48 -17.91 -0.93
C ALA A 348 -8.24 -18.53 0.45
N GLU A 349 -9.06 -18.19 1.43
CA GLU A 349 -8.97 -18.73 2.80
C GLU A 349 -9.36 -20.23 2.88
N LYS A 350 -10.02 -20.77 1.84
CA LYS A 350 -10.47 -22.16 1.82
C LYS A 350 -9.35 -23.17 1.64
N SER A 351 -8.20 -22.75 1.11
CA SER A 351 -7.02 -23.63 0.99
C SER A 351 -5.74 -22.78 0.89
N PRO A 352 -4.65 -23.19 1.54
CA PRO A 352 -3.38 -22.49 1.51
C PRO A 352 -2.70 -22.50 0.13
N TYR A 353 -3.27 -23.20 -0.84
CA TYR A 353 -2.78 -23.30 -2.23
C TYR A 353 -3.55 -22.40 -3.20
N ILE A 354 -4.53 -21.62 -2.72
CA ILE A 354 -5.31 -20.71 -3.56
C ILE A 354 -4.79 -19.28 -3.41
N PHE A 355 -4.44 -18.66 -4.52
CA PHE A 355 -4.10 -17.24 -4.63
C PHE A 355 -5.01 -16.58 -5.66
N ARG A 356 -5.34 -15.31 -5.46
CA ARG A 356 -6.20 -14.62 -6.41
C ARG A 356 -5.77 -13.18 -6.68
N ASN A 357 -5.83 -12.79 -7.96
CA ASN A 357 -5.52 -11.43 -8.43
C ASN A 357 -6.79 -10.64 -8.81
N ALA A 358 -7.96 -11.08 -8.33
CA ALA A 358 -9.23 -10.53 -8.72
C ALA A 358 -9.48 -9.14 -8.11
N LEU A 359 -10.15 -8.28 -8.86
CA LEU A 359 -10.75 -7.06 -8.33
C LEU A 359 -11.97 -7.44 -7.47
N THR A 360 -11.79 -7.49 -6.15
CA THR A 360 -12.88 -7.85 -5.26
C THR A 360 -13.72 -6.65 -4.85
N LYS A 361 -14.94 -6.90 -4.39
CA LYS A 361 -15.83 -5.87 -3.87
C LYS A 361 -15.26 -5.26 -2.58
N GLU A 362 -14.69 -6.12 -1.74
CA GLU A 362 -14.06 -5.74 -0.47
C GLU A 362 -12.89 -4.80 -0.70
N LEU A 363 -12.05 -5.11 -1.68
CA LEU A 363 -10.92 -4.27 -2.05
C LEU A 363 -11.38 -2.88 -2.49
N GLN A 364 -12.38 -2.82 -3.37
CA GLN A 364 -12.92 -1.55 -3.86
C GLN A 364 -13.54 -0.72 -2.74
N ALA A 365 -14.41 -1.33 -1.91
CA ALA A 365 -15.10 -0.65 -0.83
C ALA A 365 -14.11 -0.11 0.23
N ARG A 366 -13.13 -0.93 0.60
CA ARG A 366 -12.07 -0.55 1.55
C ARG A 366 -11.19 0.56 1.01
N PHE A 367 -10.80 0.46 -0.25
CA PHE A 367 -9.99 1.50 -0.90
C PHE A 367 -10.74 2.84 -0.92
N LEU A 368 -12.00 2.85 -1.35
CA LEU A 368 -12.82 4.06 -1.39
C LEU A 368 -13.01 4.69 -0.01
N ALA A 369 -13.28 3.88 1.02
CA ALA A 369 -13.45 4.36 2.38
C ALA A 369 -12.16 5.01 2.92
N ARG A 370 -11.00 4.35 2.75
CA ARG A 370 -9.70 4.89 3.16
C ARG A 370 -9.33 6.15 2.41
N HIS A 371 -9.54 6.17 1.10
CA HIS A 371 -9.28 7.34 0.28
C HIS A 371 -10.14 8.53 0.72
N ALA A 372 -11.45 8.30 0.95
CA ALA A 372 -12.36 9.34 1.39
C ALA A 372 -11.93 9.98 2.73
N ILE A 373 -11.50 9.18 3.71
CA ILE A 373 -11.09 9.71 5.02
C ILE A 373 -9.68 10.30 4.97
N ASN A 374 -8.70 9.55 4.44
CA ASN A 374 -7.29 9.89 4.61
C ASN A 374 -6.79 10.93 3.60
N GLU A 375 -7.37 10.98 2.40
CA GLU A 375 -6.93 11.88 1.33
C GLU A 375 -7.93 13.01 1.08
N LEU A 376 -9.24 12.73 1.19
CA LEU A 376 -10.29 13.71 0.93
C LEU A 376 -10.82 14.38 2.21
N ASN A 377 -10.42 13.91 3.40
CA ASN A 377 -10.88 14.40 4.71
C ASN A 377 -12.40 14.44 4.87
N LEU A 378 -13.11 13.44 4.32
CA LEU A 378 -14.55 13.29 4.44
C LEU A 378 -14.88 12.31 5.56
N TYR A 379 -15.86 12.65 6.40
CA TYR A 379 -16.15 11.87 7.62
C TYR A 379 -17.60 11.42 7.75
N ARG A 380 -18.53 11.99 6.99
CA ARG A 380 -19.97 11.70 7.08
C ARG A 380 -20.50 11.20 5.74
N PHE A 381 -21.06 10.00 5.74
CA PHE A 381 -21.45 9.34 4.52
C PHE A 381 -22.90 8.88 4.54
N VAL A 382 -23.55 8.93 3.39
CA VAL A 382 -24.80 8.24 3.09
C VAL A 382 -24.48 7.08 2.15
N VAL A 383 -25.15 5.94 2.33
CA VAL A 383 -25.03 4.78 1.45
C VAL A 383 -26.39 4.46 0.83
N ILE A 384 -26.46 4.43 -0.50
CA ILE A 384 -27.65 4.01 -1.24
C ILE A 384 -27.31 2.74 -2.03
N TYR A 385 -27.79 1.59 -1.61
CA TYR A 385 -27.29 0.31 -2.10
C TYR A 385 -28.37 -0.65 -2.57
N PRO A 386 -28.09 -1.48 -3.61
CA PRO A 386 -29.01 -2.52 -4.04
C PRO A 386 -29.02 -3.69 -3.05
N THR A 387 -30.22 -4.29 -2.84
CA THR A 387 -30.40 -5.48 -1.99
C THR A 387 -29.89 -6.75 -2.66
N GLU A 388 -28.71 -6.70 -3.27
CA GLU A 388 -28.05 -7.80 -3.96
C GLU A 388 -26.70 -8.09 -3.31
N PRO A 389 -26.14 -9.30 -3.45
CA PRO A 389 -24.86 -9.64 -2.85
C PRO A 389 -23.71 -8.69 -3.21
N TYR A 390 -23.78 -8.03 -4.36
CA TYR A 390 -22.80 -7.02 -4.77
C TYR A 390 -22.88 -5.78 -3.87
N GLY A 391 -24.07 -5.17 -3.80
CA GLY A 391 -24.27 -3.95 -3.02
C GLY A 391 -24.12 -4.16 -1.53
N GLU A 392 -24.68 -5.26 -1.01
CA GLU A 392 -24.59 -5.62 0.41
C GLU A 392 -23.15 -5.80 0.88
N THR A 393 -22.32 -6.55 0.13
CA THR A 393 -20.92 -6.75 0.48
C THR A 393 -20.15 -5.42 0.49
N MET A 394 -20.30 -4.61 -0.57
CA MET A 394 -19.62 -3.32 -0.66
C MET A 394 -20.05 -2.36 0.45
N ARG A 395 -21.38 -2.31 0.76
CA ARG A 395 -21.91 -1.51 1.86
C ARG A 395 -21.30 -1.93 3.18
N GLN A 396 -21.35 -3.21 3.53
CA GLN A 396 -20.82 -3.70 4.81
C GLN A 396 -19.34 -3.33 5.01
N VAL A 397 -18.51 -3.63 4.02
CA VAL A 397 -17.07 -3.34 4.10
C VAL A 397 -16.78 -1.85 4.13
N PHE A 398 -17.51 -1.05 3.32
CA PHE A 398 -17.36 0.40 3.33
C PHE A 398 -17.72 1.00 4.70
N GLU A 399 -18.86 0.62 5.25
CA GLU A 399 -19.32 1.10 6.57
C GLU A 399 -18.38 0.70 7.71
N GLU A 400 -17.88 -0.55 7.68
CA GLU A 400 -16.92 -1.05 8.67
C GLU A 400 -15.62 -0.25 8.63
N GLU A 401 -15.08 -0.03 7.43
CA GLU A 401 -13.85 0.73 7.24
C GLU A 401 -14.01 2.21 7.62
N ILE A 402 -15.14 2.84 7.25
CA ILE A 402 -15.47 4.22 7.65
C ILE A 402 -15.50 4.34 9.18
N ARG A 403 -16.23 3.45 9.87
CA ARG A 403 -16.34 3.50 11.34
C ARG A 403 -15.00 3.25 12.04
N SER A 404 -14.23 2.29 11.53
CA SER A 404 -12.89 1.98 12.10
C SER A 404 -11.89 3.12 11.91
N SER A 405 -12.08 3.95 10.89
CA SER A 405 -11.24 5.11 10.57
C SER A 405 -11.75 6.42 11.17
N GLY A 406 -12.76 6.38 12.05
CA GLY A 406 -13.30 7.55 12.74
C GLY A 406 -14.36 8.34 11.99
N GLY A 407 -14.85 7.83 10.87
CA GLY A 407 -15.98 8.40 10.12
C GLY A 407 -17.33 7.91 10.62
N HIS A 408 -18.40 8.48 10.07
CA HIS A 408 -19.76 8.21 10.47
C HIS A 408 -20.66 7.93 9.24
N ILE A 409 -21.48 6.88 9.36
CA ILE A 409 -22.55 6.60 8.39
C ILE A 409 -23.83 7.27 8.90
N VAL A 410 -24.26 8.30 8.20
CA VAL A 410 -25.45 9.09 8.55
C VAL A 410 -26.72 8.27 8.26
N GLU A 411 -26.75 7.64 7.09
CA GLU A 411 -27.90 6.84 6.67
C GLU A 411 -27.43 5.75 5.68
N SER A 412 -28.08 4.59 5.73
CA SER A 412 -27.80 3.48 4.82
C SER A 412 -29.13 2.92 4.29
N ILE A 413 -29.42 3.16 3.01
CA ILE A 413 -30.75 2.99 2.45
C ILE A 413 -30.73 1.97 1.31
N PRO A 414 -31.47 0.87 1.44
CA PRO A 414 -31.59 -0.13 0.39
C PRO A 414 -32.50 0.30 -0.74
N TYR A 415 -32.25 -0.28 -1.93
CA TYR A 415 -33.18 -0.26 -3.03
C TYR A 415 -33.28 -1.63 -3.73
N ASP A 416 -34.47 -1.93 -4.31
CA ASP A 416 -34.65 -3.15 -5.09
C ASP A 416 -34.03 -3.01 -6.49
N ARG A 417 -33.45 -4.10 -7.02
CA ARG A 417 -32.86 -4.10 -8.37
C ARG A 417 -33.81 -3.68 -9.47
N LYS A 418 -35.09 -3.94 -9.34
CA LYS A 418 -36.11 -3.56 -10.35
C LYS A 418 -36.58 -2.12 -10.19
N GLN A 419 -36.24 -1.46 -9.07
CA GLN A 419 -36.68 -0.10 -8.79
C GLN A 419 -36.12 0.89 -9.82
N THR A 420 -36.98 1.84 -10.24
CA THR A 420 -36.64 2.92 -11.18
C THR A 420 -36.93 4.32 -10.62
N ASP A 421 -37.78 4.41 -9.60
CA ASP A 421 -38.07 5.65 -8.88
C ASP A 421 -37.41 5.62 -7.48
N PHE A 422 -36.53 6.57 -7.22
CA PHE A 422 -35.76 6.66 -5.98
C PHE A 422 -36.20 7.83 -5.09
N LYS A 423 -37.38 8.42 -5.37
CA LYS A 423 -37.94 9.52 -4.60
C LYS A 423 -37.91 9.29 -3.10
N LYS A 424 -38.34 8.10 -2.64
CA LYS A 424 -38.40 7.76 -1.22
C LYS A 424 -37.03 7.84 -0.56
N GLN A 425 -36.02 7.22 -1.16
CA GLN A 425 -34.65 7.20 -0.67
C GLN A 425 -34.06 8.61 -0.65
N ILE A 426 -34.30 9.39 -1.71
CA ILE A 426 -33.74 10.73 -1.84
C ILE A 426 -34.38 11.71 -0.85
N LEU A 427 -35.70 11.64 -0.61
CA LEU A 427 -36.32 12.45 0.42
C LEU A 427 -35.85 12.10 1.83
N GLN A 428 -35.49 10.84 2.09
CA GLN A 428 -34.99 10.38 3.39
C GLN A 428 -33.63 11.00 3.71
N ILE A 429 -32.80 11.27 2.71
CA ILE A 429 -31.46 11.89 2.86
C ILE A 429 -31.47 13.42 2.71
N GLY A 430 -32.64 14.05 2.77
CA GLY A 430 -32.77 15.51 2.76
C GLY A 430 -33.08 16.13 1.40
N GLY A 431 -33.42 15.34 0.37
CA GLY A 431 -33.87 15.88 -0.92
C GLY A 431 -35.17 16.65 -0.84
N ILE A 432 -35.35 17.67 -1.68
CA ILE A 432 -36.50 18.59 -1.65
C ILE A 432 -37.14 18.68 -3.03
N ALA A 433 -38.46 18.50 -3.09
CA ALA A 433 -39.26 18.56 -4.32
C ALA A 433 -39.86 19.96 -4.60
N ASP A 434 -39.67 20.94 -3.72
CA ASP A 434 -40.32 22.25 -3.85
C ASP A 434 -39.49 23.24 -4.70
N ASP A 435 -39.99 23.55 -5.90
CA ASP A 435 -39.38 24.53 -6.82
C ASP A 435 -39.28 25.95 -6.26
N ARG A 436 -40.20 26.35 -5.37
CA ARG A 436 -40.14 27.68 -4.74
C ARG A 436 -38.99 27.77 -3.75
N LEU A 437 -38.75 26.68 -3.03
CA LEU A 437 -37.65 26.58 -2.10
C LEU A 437 -36.31 26.54 -2.86
N LYS A 438 -36.23 25.80 -3.96
CA LYS A 438 -35.08 25.80 -4.87
C LYS A 438 -34.72 27.22 -5.35
N ALA A 439 -35.71 27.95 -5.84
CA ALA A 439 -35.52 29.35 -6.30
C ALA A 439 -35.12 30.30 -5.17
N ARG A 440 -35.53 30.02 -3.91
CA ARG A 440 -35.13 30.79 -2.73
C ARG A 440 -33.68 30.52 -2.36
N ILE A 441 -33.25 29.27 -2.32
CA ILE A 441 -31.89 28.83 -2.06
C ILE A 441 -30.94 29.42 -3.11
N GLN A 442 -31.23 29.27 -4.40
CA GLN A 442 -30.40 29.82 -5.50
C GLN A 442 -30.27 31.35 -5.43
N ARG A 443 -31.30 32.07 -4.96
CA ARG A 443 -31.20 33.52 -4.75
C ARG A 443 -30.23 33.89 -3.62
N HIS A 444 -30.20 33.11 -2.56
CA HIS A 444 -29.24 33.34 -1.46
C HIS A 444 -27.80 33.04 -1.90
N ILE A 445 -27.58 31.94 -2.62
CA ILE A 445 -26.27 31.58 -3.18
C ILE A 445 -25.75 32.69 -4.11
N LYS A 446 -26.60 33.19 -5.05
CA LYS A 446 -26.24 34.31 -5.94
C LYS A 446 -25.89 35.60 -5.20
N ARG A 447 -26.44 35.83 -4.02
CA ARG A 447 -26.20 37.02 -3.18
C ARG A 447 -25.05 36.86 -2.22
N GLY A 448 -24.42 35.69 -2.14
CA GLY A 448 -23.38 35.39 -1.14
C GLY A 448 -23.88 35.40 0.30
N THR A 449 -25.19 35.19 0.52
CA THR A 449 -25.82 35.16 1.83
C THR A 449 -26.25 33.73 2.19
N GLN A 450 -26.09 33.35 3.45
CA GLN A 450 -26.61 32.05 3.89
C GLN A 450 -28.14 32.01 3.79
N PRO A 451 -28.75 30.98 3.19
CA PRO A 451 -30.18 30.81 3.21
C PRO A 451 -30.66 30.51 4.66
N PRO A 452 -31.84 31.01 5.06
CA PRO A 452 -32.37 30.70 6.37
C PRO A 452 -32.63 29.20 6.51
N PRO A 453 -32.48 28.62 7.72
CA PRO A 453 -32.74 27.21 7.99
C PRO A 453 -34.15 26.81 7.60
N LEU A 454 -34.31 25.57 7.14
CA LEU A 454 -35.57 25.05 6.59
C LEU A 454 -36.60 24.70 7.66
N ASN A 455 -36.19 24.54 8.92
CA ASN A 455 -37.07 24.17 10.03
C ASN A 455 -37.14 25.28 11.07
N ASP A 456 -38.38 25.73 11.34
CA ASP A 456 -38.74 26.67 12.41
C ASP A 456 -38.55 26.12 13.85
N LYS A 457 -37.97 24.92 14.01
CA LYS A 457 -37.73 24.29 15.31
C LYS A 457 -36.25 24.43 15.70
N GLY A 458 -35.94 25.54 16.31
CA GLY A 458 -34.84 25.96 17.18
C GLY A 458 -33.61 25.02 17.39
N ASN A 459 -33.04 24.43 16.40
CA ASN A 459 -31.82 23.67 16.54
C ASN A 459 -30.63 24.50 16.03
N LYS A 460 -29.75 24.89 16.94
CA LYS A 460 -28.54 25.68 16.66
C LYS A 460 -27.67 24.90 15.68
N SER A 461 -27.39 25.51 14.54
CA SER A 461 -26.41 25.01 13.56
C SER A 461 -25.07 24.70 14.25
N ARG A 462 -24.61 23.46 14.08
CA ARG A 462 -23.25 23.07 14.47
C ARG A 462 -22.24 23.79 13.56
N PRO A 463 -21.09 24.20 14.11
CA PRO A 463 -20.05 24.82 13.30
C PRO A 463 -19.53 23.84 12.24
N LEU A 464 -19.34 24.35 11.05
CA LEU A 464 -18.75 23.68 9.89
C LEU A 464 -17.33 23.18 10.23
N VAL A 465 -17.01 21.98 9.80
CA VAL A 465 -15.67 21.42 9.96
C VAL A 465 -14.78 22.02 8.87
N GLU A 466 -13.74 22.76 9.26
CA GLU A 466 -12.70 23.24 8.34
C GLU A 466 -11.97 22.05 7.71
N GLY A 467 -11.89 21.99 6.37
CA GLY A 467 -11.01 21.08 5.64
C GLY A 467 -11.65 20.05 4.72
N GLY A 468 -12.91 20.20 4.34
CA GLY A 468 -13.52 19.35 3.29
C GLY A 468 -13.04 19.69 1.87
N LEU A 469 -13.14 18.74 0.95
CA LEU A 469 -12.74 18.83 -0.47
C LEU A 469 -13.37 19.97 -1.25
N TYR A 470 -14.37 20.60 -0.67
CA TYR A 470 -15.13 21.68 -1.27
C TYR A 470 -14.84 22.99 -0.54
N ALA A 471 -13.79 23.66 -1.01
CA ALA A 471 -13.51 25.07 -0.68
C ALA A 471 -14.49 26.04 -1.38
N ASP A 472 -15.55 25.54 -2.03
CA ASP A 472 -16.53 26.39 -2.70
C ASP A 472 -17.66 26.74 -1.72
N ASP A 473 -17.67 27.97 -1.24
CA ASP A 473 -18.69 28.55 -0.34
C ASP A 473 -20.14 28.29 -0.83
N LYS A 474 -20.34 28.10 -2.14
CA LYS A 474 -21.67 27.82 -2.71
C LYS A 474 -22.17 26.43 -2.40
N VAL A 475 -21.29 25.44 -2.42
CA VAL A 475 -21.64 24.03 -2.12
C VAL A 475 -21.97 23.90 -0.65
N GLU A 476 -21.19 24.52 0.21
CA GLU A 476 -21.43 24.48 1.64
C GLU A 476 -22.71 25.22 2.04
N ALA A 477 -22.97 26.36 1.41
CA ALA A 477 -24.23 27.07 1.60
C ALA A 477 -25.47 26.24 1.16
N LEU A 478 -25.35 25.44 0.09
CA LEU A 478 -26.41 24.54 -0.37
C LEU A 478 -26.60 23.37 0.60
N LYS A 479 -25.53 22.76 1.09
CA LYS A 479 -25.60 21.71 2.11
C LYS A 479 -26.31 22.17 3.38
N VAL A 480 -25.92 23.34 3.88
CA VAL A 480 -26.56 23.96 5.06
C VAL A 480 -28.03 24.24 4.82
N ALA A 481 -28.37 24.77 3.62
CA ALA A 481 -29.76 25.08 3.26
C ALA A 481 -30.66 23.86 3.12
N LEU A 482 -30.11 22.73 2.70
CA LEU A 482 -30.80 21.44 2.58
C LEU A 482 -30.73 20.62 3.87
N GLU A 483 -30.07 21.11 4.91
CA GLU A 483 -29.80 20.37 6.15
C GLU A 483 -29.04 19.06 5.90
N LEU A 484 -28.23 19.01 4.80
CA LEU A 484 -27.42 17.85 4.48
C LEU A 484 -26.28 17.74 5.48
N ASN A 485 -26.31 16.72 6.29
CA ASN A 485 -25.35 16.45 7.36
C ASN A 485 -24.31 15.38 6.95
N TYR A 486 -24.07 15.22 5.65
CA TYR A 486 -23.11 14.27 5.09
C TYR A 486 -22.25 14.92 4.01
N ASP A 487 -21.07 14.34 3.79
CA ASP A 487 -20.02 14.88 2.90
C ASP A 487 -20.05 14.19 1.52
N ALA A 488 -20.47 12.93 1.47
CA ALA A 488 -20.53 12.14 0.24
C ALA A 488 -21.63 11.08 0.27
N ILE A 489 -22.05 10.64 -0.93
CA ILE A 489 -22.98 9.54 -1.11
C ILE A 489 -22.25 8.38 -1.79
N PHE A 490 -22.17 7.23 -1.11
CA PHE A 490 -21.66 6.00 -1.69
C PHE A 490 -22.79 5.17 -2.31
N ILE A 491 -22.68 4.88 -3.60
CA ILE A 491 -23.69 4.11 -4.36
C ILE A 491 -23.01 2.86 -4.96
N PRO A 492 -22.90 1.76 -4.20
CA PRO A 492 -22.34 0.50 -4.69
C PRO A 492 -23.31 -0.21 -5.63
N GLY A 493 -23.52 0.37 -6.81
CA GLY A 493 -24.43 -0.13 -7.85
C GLY A 493 -23.77 -0.17 -9.21
N TYR A 494 -24.41 -0.86 -10.15
CA TYR A 494 -24.02 -0.85 -11.54
C TYR A 494 -24.57 0.37 -12.29
N TYR A 495 -23.95 0.72 -13.39
CA TYR A 495 -24.25 1.89 -14.21
C TYR A 495 -25.75 2.00 -14.58
N ASP A 496 -26.45 0.88 -14.81
CA ASP A 496 -27.85 0.85 -15.19
C ASP A 496 -28.79 1.42 -14.12
N LYS A 497 -28.39 1.38 -12.83
CA LYS A 497 -29.12 2.01 -11.72
C LYS A 497 -28.60 3.40 -11.41
N VAL A 498 -27.29 3.57 -11.43
CA VAL A 498 -26.65 4.85 -11.16
C VAL A 498 -27.16 5.94 -12.13
N ARG A 499 -27.30 5.61 -13.42
CA ARG A 499 -27.87 6.53 -14.43
C ARG A 499 -29.30 6.96 -14.15
N LEU A 500 -30.03 6.22 -13.32
CA LEU A 500 -31.41 6.58 -12.90
C LEU A 500 -31.40 7.34 -11.56
N ILE A 501 -30.48 7.01 -10.64
CA ILE A 501 -30.38 7.65 -9.33
C ILE A 501 -29.86 9.08 -9.47
N VAL A 502 -28.75 9.28 -10.20
CA VAL A 502 -28.04 10.57 -10.24
C VAL A 502 -28.91 11.72 -10.77
N PRO A 503 -29.68 11.58 -11.86
CA PRO A 503 -30.58 12.64 -12.30
C PRO A 503 -31.71 12.93 -11.30
N GLN A 504 -32.17 11.91 -10.55
CA GLN A 504 -33.19 12.11 -9.53
C GLN A 504 -32.63 12.81 -8.30
N LEU A 505 -31.39 12.56 -7.90
CA LEU A 505 -30.71 13.34 -6.86
C LEU A 505 -30.74 14.83 -7.23
N ALA A 506 -30.34 15.17 -8.45
CA ALA A 506 -30.35 16.54 -8.95
C ALA A 506 -31.76 17.13 -9.00
N PHE A 507 -32.77 16.35 -9.46
CA PHE A 507 -34.15 16.79 -9.47
C PHE A 507 -34.66 17.17 -8.08
N TYR A 508 -34.26 16.44 -7.04
CA TYR A 508 -34.56 16.73 -5.64
C TYR A 508 -33.56 17.66 -4.94
N ASN A 509 -32.77 18.41 -5.71
CA ASN A 509 -31.80 19.42 -5.25
C ASN A 509 -30.61 18.91 -4.45
N ILE A 510 -30.26 17.64 -4.57
CA ILE A 510 -28.97 17.11 -4.10
C ILE A 510 -28.00 17.15 -5.28
N GLU A 511 -27.33 18.30 -5.44
CA GLU A 511 -26.31 18.56 -6.47
C GLU A 511 -24.97 18.85 -5.81
N GLU A 512 -23.89 18.69 -6.56
CA GLU A 512 -22.52 19.08 -6.17
C GLU A 512 -22.00 18.36 -4.89
N ILE A 513 -22.63 17.27 -4.52
CA ILE A 513 -22.13 16.36 -3.49
C ILE A 513 -21.26 15.27 -4.13
N LEU A 514 -20.20 14.83 -3.44
CA LEU A 514 -19.37 13.76 -3.98
C LEU A 514 -20.15 12.46 -4.04
N LEU A 515 -20.32 11.93 -5.26
CA LEU A 515 -20.88 10.62 -5.50
C LEU A 515 -19.75 9.61 -5.68
N MET A 516 -19.79 8.54 -4.92
CA MET A 516 -18.74 7.52 -4.90
C MET A 516 -19.27 6.19 -5.38
N GLY A 517 -18.48 5.47 -6.19
CA GLY A 517 -18.86 4.18 -6.73
C GLY A 517 -17.70 3.22 -6.97
N GLY A 518 -18.04 1.96 -7.27
CA GLY A 518 -17.09 0.94 -7.68
C GLY A 518 -16.96 0.83 -9.20
N ASN A 519 -16.26 -0.21 -9.65
CA ASN A 519 -16.02 -0.50 -11.07
C ASN A 519 -17.28 -0.65 -11.92
N GLY A 520 -18.43 -0.91 -11.31
CA GLY A 520 -19.73 -0.92 -11.99
C GLY A 520 -20.14 0.42 -12.62
N TRP A 521 -19.42 1.51 -12.30
CA TRP A 521 -19.63 2.84 -12.90
C TRP A 521 -18.76 3.09 -14.13
N ASN A 522 -17.72 2.30 -14.35
CA ASN A 522 -16.84 2.43 -15.51
C ASN A 522 -17.58 1.92 -16.78
N SER A 523 -18.50 2.74 -17.29
CA SER A 523 -19.33 2.44 -18.45
C SER A 523 -19.60 3.70 -19.25
N ARG A 524 -19.42 3.60 -20.56
CA ARG A 524 -19.73 4.68 -21.49
C ARG A 524 -21.23 5.02 -21.46
N GLU A 525 -22.08 4.01 -21.29
CA GLU A 525 -23.54 4.21 -21.20
C GLU A 525 -23.95 5.04 -19.98
N LEU A 526 -23.20 4.96 -18.86
CA LEU A 526 -23.44 5.83 -17.72
C LEU A 526 -23.20 7.29 -18.10
N VAL A 527 -22.06 7.55 -18.71
CA VAL A 527 -21.68 8.91 -19.09
C VAL A 527 -22.63 9.47 -20.15
N GLU A 528 -22.94 8.72 -21.19
CA GLU A 528 -23.85 9.15 -22.25
C GLU A 528 -25.25 9.50 -21.71
N SER A 529 -25.76 8.74 -20.72
CA SER A 529 -27.11 8.91 -20.18
C SER A 529 -27.21 9.92 -19.03
N ALA A 530 -26.16 10.14 -18.27
CA ALA A 530 -26.18 10.99 -17.07
C ALA A 530 -25.15 12.14 -17.09
N ARG A 531 -24.55 12.44 -18.22
CA ARG A 531 -23.43 13.40 -18.42
C ARG A 531 -23.56 14.71 -17.62
N ASN A 532 -24.76 15.31 -17.67
CA ASN A 532 -24.99 16.61 -17.06
C ASN A 532 -25.08 16.60 -15.53
N PHE A 533 -25.18 15.40 -14.95
CA PHE A 533 -25.38 15.17 -13.52
C PHE A 533 -24.17 14.52 -12.82
N LEU A 534 -23.15 14.13 -13.59
CA LEU A 534 -21.91 13.49 -13.09
C LEU A 534 -20.80 14.51 -12.88
N LYS A 535 -21.10 15.61 -12.17
CA LYS A 535 -20.15 16.74 -12.00
C LYS A 535 -19.06 16.44 -10.96
N THR A 536 -19.44 15.81 -9.87
CA THR A 536 -18.56 15.51 -8.74
C THR A 536 -18.67 14.04 -8.41
N VAL A 537 -17.86 13.23 -9.12
CA VAL A 537 -17.90 11.78 -8.98
C VAL A 537 -16.50 11.22 -8.81
N LEU A 538 -16.40 10.19 -7.99
CA LEU A 538 -15.22 9.38 -7.78
C LEU A 538 -15.62 7.92 -7.82
N PHE A 539 -15.03 7.14 -8.70
CA PHE A 539 -15.19 5.70 -8.70
C PHE A 539 -13.87 5.00 -8.99
N VAL A 540 -13.79 3.73 -8.69
CA VAL A 540 -12.54 2.98 -8.81
C VAL A 540 -12.68 1.79 -9.73
N ASP A 541 -11.59 1.46 -10.42
CA ASP A 541 -11.47 0.22 -11.17
C ASP A 541 -10.06 -0.38 -10.97
N GLY A 542 -9.89 -1.65 -11.30
CA GLY A 542 -8.60 -2.32 -11.28
C GLY A 542 -7.78 -2.14 -12.56
N PHE A 543 -8.37 -1.56 -13.61
CA PHE A 543 -7.72 -1.30 -14.89
C PHE A 543 -8.49 -0.24 -15.68
N TYR A 544 -7.75 0.70 -16.25
CA TYR A 544 -8.31 1.70 -17.15
C TYR A 544 -7.50 1.75 -18.45
N VAL A 545 -8.17 1.49 -19.59
CA VAL A 545 -7.50 1.35 -20.89
C VAL A 545 -6.83 2.62 -21.39
N ASN A 546 -7.36 3.79 -21.00
CA ASN A 546 -6.83 5.11 -21.37
C ASN A 546 -5.98 5.73 -20.25
N SER A 547 -5.45 4.92 -19.32
CA SER A 547 -4.56 5.40 -18.26
C SER A 547 -3.26 5.96 -18.86
N GLU A 548 -2.75 7.05 -18.29
CA GLU A 548 -1.46 7.65 -18.64
C GLU A 548 -0.28 6.95 -17.96
N ASN A 549 -0.51 5.95 -17.12
CA ASN A 549 0.54 5.18 -16.50
C ASN A 549 1.38 4.44 -17.57
N GLU A 550 2.68 4.67 -17.60
CA GLU A 550 3.60 4.17 -18.61
C GLU A 550 3.51 2.63 -18.79
N ARG A 551 3.31 1.89 -17.69
CA ARG A 551 3.16 0.41 -17.74
C ARG A 551 1.86 0.02 -18.43
N THR A 552 0.78 0.73 -18.13
CA THR A 552 -0.53 0.51 -18.73
C THR A 552 -0.52 0.85 -20.21
N VAL A 553 0.04 2.01 -20.58
CA VAL A 553 0.19 2.42 -21.99
C VAL A 553 0.95 1.35 -22.79
N LYS A 554 2.12 0.94 -22.30
CA LYS A 554 2.92 -0.13 -22.97
C LYS A 554 2.15 -1.44 -23.11
N PHE A 555 1.41 -1.84 -22.09
CA PHE A 555 0.59 -3.05 -22.15
C PHE A 555 -0.54 -2.93 -23.18
N VAL A 556 -1.26 -1.79 -23.18
CA VAL A 556 -2.36 -1.52 -24.13
C VAL A 556 -1.83 -1.55 -25.57
N ASP A 557 -0.73 -0.87 -25.86
CA ASP A 557 -0.12 -0.82 -27.20
C ASP A 557 0.31 -2.20 -27.68
N MET A 558 0.97 -2.97 -26.83
CA MET A 558 1.38 -4.34 -27.14
C MET A 558 0.18 -5.26 -27.33
N PHE A 559 -0.85 -5.12 -26.51
CA PHE A 559 -2.06 -5.93 -26.62
C PHE A 559 -2.82 -5.62 -27.91
N LEU A 560 -3.00 -4.32 -28.21
CA LEU A 560 -3.67 -3.85 -29.42
C LEU A 560 -2.94 -4.29 -30.68
N SER A 561 -1.60 -4.13 -30.72
CA SER A 561 -0.77 -4.57 -31.86
C SER A 561 -0.80 -6.09 -32.06
N THR A 562 -0.94 -6.88 -30.99
CA THR A 562 -0.92 -8.34 -31.05
C THR A 562 -2.30 -8.92 -31.40
N PHE A 563 -3.38 -8.37 -30.85
CA PHE A 563 -4.71 -8.97 -30.94
C PHE A 563 -5.74 -8.10 -31.70
N GLY A 564 -5.40 -6.89 -32.13
CA GLY A 564 -6.25 -6.00 -32.92
C GLY A 564 -7.45 -5.45 -32.13
N GLN A 565 -7.42 -5.48 -30.79
CA GLN A 565 -8.51 -5.03 -29.92
C GLN A 565 -7.97 -4.54 -28.58
N ASN A 566 -8.73 -3.68 -27.88
CA ASN A 566 -8.35 -3.19 -26.56
C ASN A 566 -8.38 -4.32 -25.52
N PRO A 567 -7.43 -4.33 -24.57
CA PRO A 567 -7.49 -5.23 -23.43
C PRO A 567 -8.63 -4.92 -22.50
N THR A 568 -9.04 -5.91 -21.71
CA THR A 568 -10.02 -5.77 -20.64
C THR A 568 -9.34 -5.96 -19.28
N ILE A 569 -10.05 -5.68 -18.19
CA ILE A 569 -9.57 -6.00 -16.83
C ILE A 569 -9.17 -7.48 -16.70
N HIS A 570 -9.86 -8.41 -17.37
CA HIS A 570 -9.53 -9.84 -17.35
C HIS A 570 -8.17 -10.12 -18.02
N SER A 571 -7.90 -9.44 -19.14
CA SER A 571 -6.62 -9.52 -19.84
C SER A 571 -5.48 -8.92 -18.99
N ALA A 572 -5.72 -7.79 -18.35
CA ALA A 572 -4.75 -7.12 -17.49
C ALA A 572 -4.41 -7.96 -16.25
N GLN A 573 -5.42 -8.46 -15.54
CA GLN A 573 -5.22 -9.32 -14.37
C GLN A 573 -4.48 -10.62 -14.69
N SER A 574 -4.78 -11.26 -15.82
CA SER A 574 -4.13 -12.50 -16.24
C SER A 574 -2.71 -12.26 -16.75
N TYR A 575 -2.46 -11.13 -17.40
CA TYR A 575 -1.12 -10.69 -17.76
C TYR A 575 -0.24 -10.53 -16.52
N ASP A 576 -0.75 -9.90 -15.48
CA ASP A 576 -0.03 -9.74 -14.21
C ASP A 576 0.24 -11.10 -13.55
N VAL A 577 -0.75 -11.99 -13.47
CA VAL A 577 -0.57 -13.34 -12.92
C VAL A 577 0.50 -14.12 -13.67
N ALA A 578 0.49 -14.08 -14.99
CA ALA A 578 1.53 -14.73 -15.79
C ALA A 578 2.91 -14.13 -15.54
N ASN A 579 3.02 -12.79 -15.46
CA ASN A 579 4.29 -12.12 -15.15
C ASN A 579 4.77 -12.39 -13.72
N ILE A 580 3.88 -12.61 -12.76
CA ILE A 580 4.25 -13.06 -11.41
C ILE A 580 4.87 -14.46 -11.47
N PHE A 581 4.28 -15.42 -12.17
CA PHE A 581 4.93 -16.73 -12.40
C PHE A 581 6.30 -16.61 -13.06
N VAL A 582 6.39 -15.75 -14.08
CA VAL A 582 7.65 -15.44 -14.74
C VAL A 582 8.69 -14.88 -13.77
N LYS A 583 8.30 -13.91 -12.94
CA LYS A 583 9.16 -13.34 -11.91
C LYS A 583 9.65 -14.42 -10.95
N LEU A 584 8.75 -15.26 -10.43
CA LEU A 584 9.12 -16.34 -9.50
C LEU A 584 10.10 -17.33 -10.12
N ILE A 585 9.88 -17.71 -11.37
CA ILE A 585 10.78 -18.62 -12.11
C ILE A 585 12.16 -17.96 -12.31
N ARG A 586 12.21 -16.68 -12.65
CA ARG A 586 13.46 -15.92 -12.74
C ARG A 586 14.19 -15.81 -11.40
N GLU A 587 13.44 -15.68 -10.32
CA GLU A 587 13.98 -15.66 -8.95
C GLU A 587 14.33 -17.05 -8.41
N GLY A 588 14.09 -18.08 -9.21
CA GLY A 588 14.56 -19.39 -8.92
C GLY A 588 13.51 -20.42 -8.52
N ALA A 589 12.23 -20.13 -8.60
CA ALA A 589 11.19 -21.12 -8.37
C ALA A 589 11.19 -22.19 -9.48
N PHE A 590 11.24 -23.46 -9.11
CA PHE A 590 11.26 -24.57 -10.08
C PHE A 590 10.39 -25.76 -9.64
N ASN A 591 9.74 -25.66 -8.50
CA ASN A 591 8.77 -26.64 -8.03
C ASN A 591 7.57 -25.95 -7.35
N ARG A 592 6.56 -26.74 -6.95
CA ARG A 592 5.33 -26.24 -6.33
C ARG A 592 5.57 -25.48 -5.04
N LEU A 593 6.49 -25.96 -4.20
CA LEU A 593 6.81 -25.32 -2.91
C LEU A 593 7.48 -23.96 -3.11
N ASP A 594 8.38 -23.86 -4.09
CA ASP A 594 9.02 -22.58 -4.41
C ASP A 594 8.00 -21.56 -4.90
N VAL A 595 7.09 -21.97 -5.80
CA VAL A 595 5.99 -21.10 -6.26
C VAL A 595 5.09 -20.72 -5.11
N LEU A 596 4.72 -21.65 -4.24
CA LEU A 596 3.89 -21.39 -3.07
C LEU A 596 4.54 -20.35 -2.14
N ASN A 597 5.82 -20.52 -1.82
CA ASN A 597 6.55 -19.61 -0.96
C ASN A 597 6.77 -18.24 -1.63
N GLY A 598 7.07 -18.24 -2.92
CA GLY A 598 7.22 -17.02 -3.71
C GLY A 598 5.93 -16.20 -3.78
N LEU A 599 4.79 -16.86 -3.99
CA LEU A 599 3.48 -16.20 -3.97
C LEU A 599 3.17 -15.61 -2.59
N ARG A 600 3.39 -16.36 -1.50
CA ARG A 600 3.16 -15.89 -0.13
C ARG A 600 4.03 -14.70 0.26
N SER A 601 5.22 -14.60 -0.30
CA SER A 601 6.16 -13.50 -0.03
C SER A 601 6.05 -12.33 -1.01
N LEU A 602 5.14 -12.40 -2.00
CA LEU A 602 5.01 -11.37 -3.03
C LEU A 602 4.52 -10.05 -2.46
N LYS A 603 5.32 -9.00 -2.64
CA LYS A 603 5.00 -7.63 -2.24
C LYS A 603 5.25 -6.66 -3.39
N ASP A 604 4.37 -5.69 -3.50
CA ASP A 604 4.48 -4.53 -4.39
C ASP A 604 4.90 -4.88 -5.83
N PHE A 605 4.34 -5.99 -6.35
CA PHE A 605 4.56 -6.38 -7.74
C PHE A 605 3.94 -5.32 -8.67
N PRO A 606 4.73 -4.72 -9.58
CA PRO A 606 4.28 -3.63 -10.43
C PRO A 606 3.38 -4.13 -11.57
N GLY A 607 2.11 -4.41 -11.27
CA GLY A 607 1.14 -4.90 -12.23
C GLY A 607 0.50 -3.79 -13.07
N VAL A 608 -0.05 -4.16 -14.23
CA VAL A 608 -0.86 -3.27 -15.08
C VAL A 608 -2.30 -3.16 -14.58
N SER A 609 -2.73 -4.12 -13.76
CA SER A 609 -4.01 -4.08 -13.04
C SER A 609 -3.84 -3.62 -11.57
N GLY A 610 -2.79 -2.83 -11.30
CA GLY A 610 -2.42 -2.29 -10.00
C GLY A 610 -1.26 -3.02 -9.32
N ASP A 611 -0.46 -2.28 -8.55
CA ASP A 611 0.63 -2.84 -7.76
C ASP A 611 0.06 -3.86 -6.77
N THR A 612 0.59 -5.07 -6.79
CA THR A 612 -0.04 -6.24 -6.14
C THR A 612 0.83 -6.78 -5.01
N THR A 613 0.25 -6.90 -3.82
CA THR A 613 0.82 -7.60 -2.65
C THR A 613 -0.10 -8.75 -2.27
N ILE A 614 0.44 -9.96 -2.10
CA ILE A 614 -0.35 -11.10 -1.63
C ILE A 614 -0.44 -11.05 -0.10
N LEU A 615 -1.67 -11.14 0.40
CA LEU A 615 -2.00 -11.18 1.82
C LEU A 615 -1.82 -12.61 2.38
N PRO A 616 -1.68 -12.77 3.70
CA PRO A 616 -1.61 -14.10 4.33
C PRO A 616 -2.80 -15.02 4.02
N SER A 617 -3.95 -14.45 3.70
CA SER A 617 -5.16 -15.18 3.26
C SER A 617 -5.05 -15.79 1.85
N GLY A 618 -4.05 -15.39 1.05
CA GLY A 618 -3.95 -15.71 -0.38
C GLY A 618 -4.65 -14.70 -1.30
N ASP A 619 -5.35 -13.73 -0.74
CA ASP A 619 -5.92 -12.60 -1.50
C ASP A 619 -4.87 -11.59 -1.88
N SER A 620 -5.13 -10.82 -2.94
CA SER A 620 -4.29 -9.68 -3.28
C SER A 620 -4.84 -8.37 -2.68
N ASN A 621 -3.94 -7.58 -2.10
CA ASN A 621 -4.14 -6.15 -1.93
C ASN A 621 -3.51 -5.43 -3.13
N LYS A 622 -4.25 -4.48 -3.72
CA LYS A 622 -3.85 -3.81 -4.96
C LYS A 622 -4.10 -2.32 -4.90
N THR A 623 -3.28 -1.55 -5.60
CA THR A 623 -3.64 -0.17 -5.94
C THR A 623 -4.75 -0.18 -6.99
N LEU A 624 -5.70 0.75 -6.85
CA LEU A 624 -6.80 0.90 -7.80
C LEU A 624 -6.68 2.21 -8.57
N VAL A 625 -7.18 2.21 -9.80
CA VAL A 625 -7.29 3.43 -10.60
C VAL A 625 -8.48 4.23 -10.10
N LYS A 626 -8.24 5.51 -9.78
CA LYS A 626 -9.30 6.47 -9.42
C LYS A 626 -9.80 7.14 -10.69
N LEU A 627 -11.11 7.12 -10.89
CA LEU A 627 -11.76 7.61 -12.09
C LEU A 627 -12.79 8.68 -11.73
N THR A 628 -12.92 9.66 -12.61
CA THR A 628 -13.95 10.71 -12.55
C THR A 628 -14.52 10.96 -13.95
N VAL A 629 -15.48 11.87 -14.05
CA VAL A 629 -16.05 12.30 -15.34
C VAL A 629 -15.70 13.77 -15.56
N LYS A 630 -14.99 14.06 -16.63
CA LYS A 630 -14.68 15.43 -17.08
C LYS A 630 -15.10 15.59 -18.54
N GLU A 631 -15.77 16.67 -18.86
CA GLU A 631 -16.22 17.01 -20.22
C GLU A 631 -17.07 15.91 -20.90
N GLY A 632 -17.67 15.02 -20.10
CA GLY A 632 -18.48 13.91 -20.59
C GLY A 632 -17.65 12.70 -21.01
N GLU A 633 -16.45 12.57 -20.52
CA GLU A 633 -15.60 11.39 -20.67
C GLU A 633 -15.13 10.89 -19.30
N ILE A 634 -14.92 9.59 -19.19
CA ILE A 634 -14.26 9.00 -18.03
C ILE A 634 -12.78 9.31 -18.14
N VAL A 635 -12.20 9.86 -17.08
CA VAL A 635 -10.77 10.16 -17.01
C VAL A 635 -10.17 9.67 -15.69
N GLU A 636 -8.87 9.40 -15.69
CA GLU A 636 -8.15 9.08 -14.47
C GLU A 636 -8.00 10.34 -13.61
N GLN A 637 -8.31 10.23 -12.32
CA GLN A 637 -8.09 11.31 -11.37
C GLN A 637 -6.64 11.28 -10.90
N VAL A 638 -5.80 12.06 -11.55
CA VAL A 638 -4.45 12.35 -11.07
C VAL A 638 -4.57 13.40 -9.97
N LEU A 639 -4.03 13.15 -8.79
CA LEU A 639 -3.82 14.21 -7.79
C LEU A 639 -2.83 15.18 -8.40
N GLU A 640 -3.26 16.39 -8.72
CA GLU A 640 -2.33 17.48 -8.97
C GLU A 640 -1.46 17.60 -7.71
N SER A 641 -0.17 17.27 -7.84
CA SER A 641 0.81 17.61 -6.82
C SER A 641 0.66 19.11 -6.59
N ALA A 642 0.39 19.52 -5.35
CA ALA A 642 0.30 20.93 -5.01
C ALA A 642 1.43 21.66 -5.71
N GLU A 643 1.09 22.54 -6.64
CA GLU A 643 2.05 23.38 -7.35
C GLU A 643 2.90 24.05 -6.28
N THR A 644 4.19 23.79 -6.32
CA THR A 644 5.16 24.57 -5.53
C THR A 644 4.97 26.00 -6.00
N PRO A 645 4.62 26.96 -5.12
CA PRO A 645 4.48 28.35 -5.55
C PRO A 645 5.80 28.77 -6.21
N PRO A 646 5.75 29.50 -7.32
CA PRO A 646 6.95 29.99 -7.97
C PRO A 646 7.80 30.75 -6.96
N ALA A 647 9.11 30.50 -6.98
CA ALA A 647 10.06 31.23 -6.16
C ALA A 647 9.87 32.73 -6.42
N PRO A 648 9.87 33.58 -5.36
CA PRO A 648 9.80 35.01 -5.58
C PRO A 648 10.99 35.46 -6.43
N ASP A 649 10.71 36.17 -7.51
CA ASP A 649 11.71 36.78 -8.34
C ASP A 649 12.62 37.66 -7.46
N GLU A 650 13.92 37.34 -7.45
CA GLU A 650 14.95 38.22 -6.88
C GLU A 650 15.03 39.48 -7.77
N GLU A 651 14.56 40.62 -7.26
CA GLU A 651 14.97 41.96 -7.73
C GLU A 651 16.27 42.39 -7.06
#